data_c014ed317618909dd38d1967474fd107
#
_entry.id   c014ed317618909dd38d1967474fd107
#
_cell.length_a   1.000
_cell.length_b   1.000
_cell.length_c   1.000
_cell.angle_alpha   90.00
_cell.angle_beta   90.00
_cell.angle_gamma   90.00
#
_symmetry.space_group_name_H-M   'P 1'
#
loop_
_entity.id
_entity.type
_entity.pdbx_description
1 polymer ?
#
loop_
_entity_poly.entity_id
_entity_poly.type
_entity_poly.pdbx_seq_one_letter_code
_entity_poly.pdbx_strand_id
1 'polypeptide(L)'
;MEILSNEIYDSPYALLRENIQNGYDAILMRKQLDVKKFEPKIEVRISASEIIIEDNGIGMNQDVVKNNFWKAGSSGKNNDIAKKAGVVGTFGIGAMANFGVCKTIQVLTHYVDGNQTIETFADREQLSITEECIDFRIFDEIREPGTKVTAELDNKTTLTIPGAISYLSPYVKYLQVPVYINGQLVSQATYTDEAQVKEDNLLHSEHLIVHTGDRSVTFGLTIKINKQNLVKIFIDKVIKDGQAVNGDISLSQGLGGIYGLRNYFGLAPVPVGGSFNLGGVVNLSVLHPTAGREALSRESIDFVSKIIYAAEYMLADVISDLEMGDQNSGFLSYIAKTGRYELAKKIKIIVYPGQERWSMEQIQQTLHGRNVVYYAGREQSTILQFGNENTYLLQVSQDNPRRKIQLEYLKKLNIEEVPDKVFIIKEYTVNELNISELTLLLRITNILNEDYLIADTKIIIADISHSVPSVVEKKNETVNIYIARNSGAVQQVLQIYTTEWALFASFVKDFVRNYLYQKFSQYVPSSTKQGADALQQILMKNKELYKYEYSEMGEVEALLSEFAAGEIGLAEVIKKSNTITRSQKQYVGYTQVGSVEEEIPSIVGVEVFEDLGIDGFAPLPPIIRRETTTEKKLLKTDKSYPSLNNFQLFLSLSEKIFKSQLSFFLEPHTTKVIWSMHKIVYIFTHASNKLSLYYEIELKEKLSDDSTGGKALPTTTIVTDNRIFIPITSELSGFFDLASGTKEFFVRYDIIADFSEEV
;
A
#
# COMPACT_ATOMS: atom_id res chain seq x y z
N MET A 1 31.35 14.68 -26.71
CA MET A 1 30.38 14.12 -27.65
C MET A 1 29.70 12.88 -27.09
N GLU A 2 30.38 11.90 -26.50
CA GLU A 2 29.73 10.70 -25.88
C GLU A 2 28.67 11.04 -24.83
N ILE A 3 28.91 12.04 -23.99
CA ILE A 3 27.94 12.48 -22.98
C ILE A 3 26.65 13.04 -23.61
N LEU A 4 26.75 13.76 -24.72
CA LEU A 4 25.59 14.31 -25.42
C LEU A 4 24.79 13.27 -26.22
N SER A 5 25.41 12.14 -26.58
CA SER A 5 24.76 11.10 -27.37
C SER A 5 24.17 9.96 -26.54
N ASN A 6 24.79 9.62 -25.40
CA ASN A 6 24.43 8.41 -24.62
C ASN A 6 23.72 8.70 -23.31
N GLU A 7 23.84 9.90 -22.74
CA GLU A 7 23.31 10.21 -21.40
C GLU A 7 22.03 11.09 -21.40
N ILE A 8 21.66 11.68 -22.56
CA ILE A 8 20.48 12.59 -22.63
C ILE A 8 19.17 11.84 -22.92
N TYR A 9 19.26 10.66 -23.52
CA TYR A 9 18.08 9.92 -23.97
C TYR A 9 18.03 8.50 -23.43
N ASP A 10 17.03 8.17 -22.65
CA ASP A 10 16.85 6.85 -22.01
C ASP A 10 16.36 5.75 -22.97
N SER A 11 16.01 6.09 -24.20
CA SER A 11 15.44 5.14 -25.16
C SER A 11 16.09 5.23 -26.54
N PRO A 12 16.44 4.08 -27.15
CA PRO A 12 16.94 4.05 -28.53
C PRO A 12 15.92 4.56 -29.57
N TYR A 13 14.64 4.65 -29.22
CA TYR A 13 13.59 5.20 -30.08
C TYR A 13 13.49 6.73 -30.02
N ALA A 14 14.26 7.40 -29.16
CA ALA A 14 14.19 8.86 -29.01
C ALA A 14 14.51 9.61 -30.31
N LEU A 15 15.39 9.05 -31.14
CA LEU A 15 15.67 9.61 -32.48
C LEU A 15 14.43 9.74 -33.35
N LEU A 16 13.49 8.76 -33.28
CA LEU A 16 12.24 8.79 -34.05
C LEU A 16 11.36 9.94 -33.58
N ARG A 17 11.21 10.10 -32.26
CA ARG A 17 10.45 11.19 -31.66
C ARG A 17 10.96 12.56 -32.10
N GLU A 18 12.29 12.75 -32.00
CA GLU A 18 12.92 14.04 -32.35
C GLU A 18 12.74 14.39 -33.83
N ASN A 19 12.98 13.43 -34.73
CA ASN A 19 12.82 13.69 -36.17
C ASN A 19 11.37 13.86 -36.58
N ILE A 20 10.42 13.10 -36.03
CA ILE A 20 8.99 13.30 -36.26
C ILE A 20 8.57 14.69 -35.77
N GLN A 21 9.03 15.13 -34.59
CA GLN A 21 8.76 16.46 -34.07
C GLN A 21 9.32 17.55 -35.00
N ASN A 22 10.55 17.38 -35.48
CA ASN A 22 11.14 18.32 -36.45
C ASN A 22 10.33 18.39 -37.73
N GLY A 23 9.92 17.25 -38.28
CA GLY A 23 9.06 17.18 -39.47
C GLY A 23 7.69 17.81 -39.21
N TYR A 24 7.09 17.57 -38.03
CA TYR A 24 5.82 18.19 -37.68
C TYR A 24 5.92 19.72 -37.61
N ASP A 25 6.96 20.23 -36.92
CA ASP A 25 7.23 21.67 -36.86
C ASP A 25 7.46 22.27 -38.26
N ALA A 26 8.23 21.57 -39.11
CA ALA A 26 8.44 22.00 -40.51
C ALA A 26 7.13 22.08 -41.32
N ILE A 27 6.23 21.14 -41.11
CA ILE A 27 4.89 21.14 -41.73
C ILE A 27 4.04 22.30 -41.18
N LEU A 28 4.05 22.56 -39.88
CA LEU A 28 3.34 23.71 -39.30
C LEU A 28 3.85 25.04 -39.87
N MET A 29 5.19 25.18 -39.99
CA MET A 29 5.80 26.37 -40.61
C MET A 29 5.41 26.53 -42.08
N ARG A 30 5.40 25.44 -42.88
CA ARG A 30 4.96 25.48 -44.28
C ARG A 30 3.52 25.90 -44.41
N LYS A 31 2.62 25.45 -43.53
CA LYS A 31 1.20 25.87 -43.49
C LYS A 31 1.03 27.37 -43.24
N GLN A 32 1.96 28.03 -42.53
CA GLN A 32 1.91 29.47 -42.27
C GLN A 32 2.31 30.34 -43.46
N LEU A 33 3.06 29.79 -44.42
CA LEU A 33 3.52 30.54 -45.57
C LEU A 33 2.45 30.68 -46.68
N ASP A 34 1.25 30.14 -46.49
CA ASP A 34 0.11 30.18 -47.43
C ASP A 34 0.46 29.74 -48.90
N VAL A 35 1.51 28.93 -49.00
CA VAL A 35 1.98 28.35 -50.27
C VAL A 35 1.07 27.21 -50.63
N LYS A 36 0.81 27.03 -51.95
CA LYS A 36 -0.02 26.01 -52.60
C LYS A 36 -0.46 24.87 -51.69
N LYS A 37 -1.78 24.60 -51.63
CA LYS A 37 -2.33 23.46 -50.87
C LYS A 37 -1.49 22.20 -51.10
N PHE A 38 -0.95 21.64 -50.03
CA PHE A 38 -0.24 20.38 -50.04
C PHE A 38 -0.90 19.44 -49.02
N GLU A 39 -0.75 18.15 -49.20
CA GLU A 39 -1.20 17.15 -48.26
C GLU A 39 -0.06 16.84 -47.29
N PRO A 40 -0.13 17.32 -46.03
CA PRO A 40 0.94 17.12 -45.06
C PRO A 40 1.07 15.64 -44.68
N LYS A 41 2.29 15.13 -44.63
CA LYS A 41 2.57 13.76 -44.15
C LYS A 41 3.97 13.61 -43.57
N ILE A 42 4.12 12.63 -42.69
CA ILE A 42 5.40 12.17 -42.19
C ILE A 42 5.44 10.65 -42.36
N GLU A 43 6.49 10.14 -43.00
CA GLU A 43 6.71 8.72 -43.23
C GLU A 43 7.94 8.26 -42.49
N VAL A 44 7.82 7.19 -41.69
CA VAL A 44 8.92 6.52 -40.99
C VAL A 44 9.03 5.10 -41.51
N ARG A 45 10.22 4.72 -41.95
CA ARG A 45 10.55 3.36 -42.39
C ARG A 45 11.68 2.83 -41.54
N ILE A 46 11.44 1.73 -40.86
CA ILE A 46 12.39 1.05 -39.98
C ILE A 46 12.73 -0.29 -40.60
N SER A 47 14.02 -0.52 -40.83
CA SER A 47 14.59 -1.80 -41.24
C SER A 47 15.60 -2.31 -40.21
N ALA A 48 16.21 -3.45 -40.45
CA ALA A 48 17.20 -4.03 -39.53
C ALA A 48 18.49 -3.19 -39.44
N SER A 49 18.81 -2.41 -40.47
CA SER A 49 20.08 -1.66 -40.57
C SER A 49 19.89 -0.16 -40.71
N GLU A 50 18.70 0.29 -40.99
CA GLU A 50 18.46 1.66 -41.45
C GLU A 50 17.10 2.18 -41.00
N ILE A 51 17.06 3.49 -40.70
CA ILE A 51 15.84 4.23 -40.44
C ILE A 51 15.76 5.37 -41.45
N ILE A 52 14.61 5.55 -42.04
CA ILE A 52 14.30 6.68 -42.90
C ILE A 52 13.11 7.44 -42.33
N ILE A 53 13.27 8.74 -42.10
CA ILE A 53 12.18 9.64 -41.70
C ILE A 53 12.08 10.73 -42.74
N GLU A 54 10.89 10.87 -43.32
CA GLU A 54 10.62 11.81 -44.41
C GLU A 54 9.38 12.67 -44.10
N ASP A 55 9.52 13.98 -44.17
CA ASP A 55 8.46 14.95 -44.07
C ASP A 55 8.37 15.80 -45.34
N ASN A 56 7.19 16.30 -45.61
CA ASN A 56 6.94 17.27 -46.68
C ASN A 56 6.69 18.68 -46.13
N GLY A 57 7.44 19.06 -45.09
CA GLY A 57 7.39 20.38 -44.46
C GLY A 57 8.06 21.48 -45.28
N ILE A 58 8.46 22.55 -44.62
CA ILE A 58 9.06 23.74 -45.27
C ILE A 58 10.44 23.45 -45.88
N GLY A 59 11.14 22.38 -45.42
CA GLY A 59 12.52 22.11 -45.77
C GLY A 59 13.51 23.09 -45.14
N MET A 60 14.80 22.96 -45.51
CA MET A 60 15.87 23.80 -44.97
C MET A 60 16.72 24.40 -46.09
N ASN A 61 17.02 25.68 -45.98
CA ASN A 61 18.02 26.36 -46.83
C ASN A 61 19.43 26.14 -46.25
N GLN A 62 20.48 26.57 -46.94
CA GLN A 62 21.87 26.35 -46.60
C GLN A 62 22.22 26.92 -45.21
N ASP A 63 21.71 28.10 -44.87
CA ASP A 63 21.96 28.77 -43.60
C ASP A 63 21.35 27.97 -42.42
N VAL A 64 20.11 27.49 -42.58
CA VAL A 64 19.43 26.66 -41.57
C VAL A 64 20.14 25.32 -41.37
N VAL A 65 20.59 24.69 -42.45
CA VAL A 65 21.33 23.41 -42.31
C VAL A 65 22.64 23.61 -41.59
N LYS A 66 23.44 24.62 -41.95
CA LYS A 66 24.76 24.88 -41.35
C LYS A 66 24.69 25.43 -39.93
N ASN A 67 23.83 26.41 -39.69
CA ASN A 67 23.83 27.19 -38.47
C ASN A 67 22.83 26.71 -37.40
N ASN A 68 21.87 25.83 -37.78
CA ASN A 68 20.84 25.39 -36.89
C ASN A 68 20.72 23.87 -36.81
N PHE A 69 20.67 23.14 -37.92
CA PHE A 69 20.49 21.67 -37.87
C PHE A 69 21.72 20.97 -37.28
N TRP A 70 22.93 21.29 -37.78
CA TRP A 70 24.18 20.66 -37.33
C TRP A 70 24.86 21.35 -36.14
N LYS A 71 24.33 22.47 -35.67
CA LYS A 71 24.90 23.21 -34.52
C LYS A 71 24.12 22.93 -33.25
N ALA A 72 24.74 22.20 -32.33
CA ALA A 72 24.13 21.90 -31.03
C ALA A 72 23.78 23.20 -30.26
N GLY A 73 22.58 23.24 -29.68
CA GLY A 73 22.08 24.39 -28.93
C GLY A 73 21.58 25.56 -29.79
N SER A 74 21.60 25.44 -31.12
CA SER A 74 21.05 26.43 -32.04
C SER A 74 19.70 25.96 -32.59
N SER A 75 18.69 26.80 -32.53
CA SER A 75 17.36 26.49 -33.08
C SER A 75 16.97 27.48 -34.13
N GLY A 76 16.82 27.03 -35.36
CA GLY A 76 16.26 27.83 -36.48
C GLY A 76 14.76 28.22 -36.32
N LYS A 77 14.18 27.80 -35.21
CA LYS A 77 12.76 27.97 -34.88
C LYS A 77 12.47 29.24 -34.07
N ASN A 78 13.43 30.15 -33.92
CA ASN A 78 13.27 31.44 -33.21
C ASN A 78 12.81 32.61 -34.09
N ASN A 79 12.46 32.34 -35.33
CA ASN A 79 11.95 33.35 -36.25
C ASN A 79 10.43 33.60 -36.09
N ASP A 80 9.91 34.66 -36.70
CA ASP A 80 8.48 35.05 -36.61
C ASP A 80 7.53 33.99 -37.20
N ILE A 81 7.96 33.26 -38.21
CA ILE A 81 7.18 32.17 -38.82
C ILE A 81 7.00 31.04 -37.84
N ALA A 82 8.08 30.62 -37.17
CA ALA A 82 8.05 29.56 -36.18
C ALA A 82 7.19 29.92 -34.95
N LYS A 83 7.30 31.18 -34.48
CA LYS A 83 6.48 31.69 -33.37
C LYS A 83 5.00 31.68 -33.72
N LYS A 84 4.64 32.16 -34.91
CA LYS A 84 3.24 32.14 -35.43
C LYS A 84 2.73 30.74 -35.68
N ALA A 85 3.59 29.82 -36.12
CA ALA A 85 3.25 28.42 -36.35
C ALA A 85 3.08 27.63 -35.02
N GLY A 86 3.56 28.17 -33.90
CA GLY A 86 3.48 27.51 -32.60
C GLY A 86 4.29 26.23 -32.52
N VAL A 87 5.49 26.20 -33.10
CA VAL A 87 6.36 25.02 -33.13
C VAL A 87 6.63 24.43 -31.74
N VAL A 88 6.82 23.12 -31.66
CA VAL A 88 6.99 22.37 -30.41
C VAL A 88 8.45 22.32 -29.95
N GLY A 89 9.39 22.18 -30.89
CA GLY A 89 10.82 22.03 -30.60
C GLY A 89 11.54 23.35 -30.27
N THR A 90 12.28 23.40 -29.17
CA THR A 90 12.92 24.61 -28.65
C THR A 90 14.42 24.49 -28.36
N PHE A 91 14.98 23.28 -28.22
CA PHE A 91 16.32 23.10 -27.62
C PHE A 91 17.48 22.98 -28.64
N GLY A 92 17.24 22.68 -29.91
CA GLY A 92 18.28 22.61 -30.94
C GLY A 92 19.30 21.47 -30.77
N ILE A 93 18.95 20.41 -30.11
CA ILE A 93 19.81 19.24 -29.87
C ILE A 93 19.38 17.97 -30.62
N GLY A 94 18.30 18.06 -31.39
CA GLY A 94 17.65 16.90 -32.01
C GLY A 94 18.51 16.13 -33.00
N ALA A 95 19.41 16.81 -33.76
CA ALA A 95 20.33 16.14 -34.68
C ALA A 95 21.33 15.24 -33.95
N MET A 96 21.75 15.61 -32.74
CA MET A 96 22.69 14.84 -31.92
C MET A 96 22.06 13.57 -31.34
N ALA A 97 20.72 13.58 -31.13
CA ALA A 97 19.98 12.40 -30.64
C ALA A 97 20.17 11.17 -31.57
N ASN A 98 20.37 11.41 -32.85
CA ASN A 98 20.52 10.34 -33.83
C ASN A 98 21.82 9.53 -33.59
N PHE A 99 22.91 10.17 -33.16
CA PHE A 99 24.20 9.51 -32.96
C PHE A 99 24.26 8.61 -31.71
N GLY A 100 23.25 8.62 -30.87
CA GLY A 100 23.13 7.66 -29.77
C GLY A 100 23.00 6.21 -30.24
N VAL A 101 22.42 6.00 -31.44
CA VAL A 101 22.12 4.66 -31.96
C VAL A 101 22.53 4.45 -33.41
N CYS A 102 23.01 5.48 -34.11
CA CYS A 102 23.37 5.43 -35.53
C CYS A 102 24.87 5.62 -35.76
N LYS A 103 25.38 4.96 -36.77
CA LYS A 103 26.78 5.16 -37.28
C LYS A 103 26.82 6.39 -38.15
N THR A 104 25.91 6.49 -39.11
CA THR A 104 25.90 7.54 -40.12
C THR A 104 24.53 8.19 -40.20
N ILE A 105 24.55 9.46 -40.58
CA ILE A 105 23.31 10.22 -40.83
C ILE A 105 23.46 10.97 -42.14
N GLN A 106 22.49 10.76 -43.04
CA GLN A 106 22.35 11.51 -44.26
C GLN A 106 21.07 12.35 -44.19
N VAL A 107 21.16 13.62 -44.55
CA VAL A 107 20.02 14.52 -44.58
C VAL A 107 19.92 15.10 -45.96
N LEU A 108 18.77 14.89 -46.63
CA LEU A 108 18.43 15.46 -47.91
C LEU A 108 17.26 16.43 -47.70
N THR A 109 17.41 17.69 -48.05
CA THR A 109 16.37 18.71 -47.83
C THR A 109 16.24 19.67 -48.99
N HIS A 110 14.97 20.09 -49.25
CA HIS A 110 14.65 21.11 -50.26
C HIS A 110 13.75 22.17 -49.61
N TYR A 111 14.18 23.42 -49.61
CA TYR A 111 13.43 24.53 -49.05
C TYR A 111 12.31 24.97 -49.98
N VAL A 112 11.12 25.32 -49.47
CA VAL A 112 9.90 25.59 -50.22
C VAL A 112 10.05 26.67 -51.31
N ASP A 113 10.83 27.72 -51.05
CA ASP A 113 11.12 28.78 -51.99
C ASP A 113 12.56 28.68 -52.56
N GLY A 114 13.21 27.54 -52.37
CA GLY A 114 14.57 27.30 -52.84
C GLY A 114 14.61 26.75 -54.26
N ASN A 115 15.74 26.99 -54.92
CA ASN A 115 16.07 26.42 -56.22
C ASN A 115 17.14 25.32 -56.17
N GLN A 116 17.55 24.96 -54.96
CA GLN A 116 18.64 23.97 -54.69
C GLN A 116 18.18 22.91 -53.70
N THR A 117 18.65 21.70 -53.92
CA THR A 117 18.52 20.60 -52.98
C THR A 117 19.85 20.41 -52.26
N ILE A 118 19.81 20.25 -50.94
CA ILE A 118 20.99 20.13 -50.09
C ILE A 118 21.03 18.72 -49.52
N GLU A 119 22.16 18.10 -49.68
CA GLU A 119 22.52 16.80 -49.04
C GLU A 119 23.64 17.03 -48.04
N THR A 120 23.50 16.49 -46.85
CA THR A 120 24.61 16.43 -45.86
C THR A 120 24.78 15.02 -45.36
N PHE A 121 26.02 14.68 -45.07
CA PHE A 121 26.39 13.38 -44.51
C PHE A 121 27.32 13.58 -43.32
N ALA A 122 27.08 12.79 -42.25
CA ALA A 122 27.91 12.78 -41.05
C ALA A 122 28.16 11.34 -40.59
N ASP A 123 29.37 11.05 -40.22
CA ASP A 123 29.80 9.80 -39.62
C ASP A 123 30.14 10.03 -38.14
N ARG A 124 29.60 9.19 -37.25
CA ARG A 124 29.83 9.29 -35.80
C ARG A 124 31.29 9.24 -35.40
N GLU A 125 32.09 8.42 -36.09
CA GLU A 125 33.52 8.24 -35.79
C GLU A 125 34.36 9.46 -36.22
N GLN A 126 33.86 10.26 -37.17
CA GLN A 126 34.52 11.44 -37.68
C GLN A 126 34.06 12.75 -37.03
N LEU A 127 33.10 12.69 -36.10
CA LEU A 127 32.59 13.88 -35.44
C LEU A 127 33.67 14.61 -34.63
N SER A 128 33.91 15.87 -34.96
CA SER A 128 34.89 16.75 -34.31
C SER A 128 34.22 18.04 -33.83
N ILE A 129 34.72 18.63 -32.74
CA ILE A 129 34.34 19.96 -32.27
C ILE A 129 35.19 21.05 -32.92
N THR A 130 36.36 20.70 -33.40
CA THR A 130 37.39 21.63 -33.89
C THR A 130 37.55 21.62 -35.39
N GLU A 131 37.07 20.60 -36.08
CA GLU A 131 37.24 20.43 -37.52
C GLU A 131 35.88 20.26 -38.22
N GLU A 132 35.83 20.64 -39.52
CA GLU A 132 34.64 20.38 -40.34
C GLU A 132 34.51 18.87 -40.58
N CYS A 133 33.45 18.31 -40.04
CA CYS A 133 33.18 16.86 -40.03
C CYS A 133 31.85 16.49 -40.71
N ILE A 134 31.22 17.46 -41.41
CA ILE A 134 29.99 17.25 -42.12
C ILE A 134 30.23 17.44 -43.60
N ASP A 135 30.04 16.39 -44.39
CA ASP A 135 30.03 16.50 -45.85
C ASP A 135 28.80 17.27 -46.31
N PHE A 136 29.00 18.22 -47.23
CA PHE A 136 27.95 19.11 -47.70
C PHE A 136 27.93 19.16 -49.24
N ARG A 137 26.83 18.77 -49.85
CA ARG A 137 26.64 18.76 -51.29
C ARG A 137 25.41 19.58 -51.65
N ILE A 138 25.52 20.35 -52.69
CA ILE A 138 24.43 21.17 -53.25
C ILE A 138 24.17 20.73 -54.67
N PHE A 139 22.89 20.51 -54.98
CA PHE A 139 22.41 20.15 -56.31
C PHE A 139 21.46 21.26 -56.82
N ASP A 140 21.70 21.71 -58.03
CA ASP A 140 20.81 22.62 -58.74
C ASP A 140 19.58 21.87 -59.31
N GLU A 141 18.90 21.14 -58.41
CA GLU A 141 17.73 20.32 -58.70
C GLU A 141 16.60 20.75 -57.78
N ILE A 142 15.43 21.02 -58.38
CA ILE A 142 14.20 21.34 -57.66
C ILE A 142 13.46 20.05 -57.36
N ARG A 143 13.21 19.82 -56.08
CA ARG A 143 12.43 18.68 -55.57
C ARG A 143 11.18 19.19 -54.87
N GLU A 144 10.29 18.25 -54.48
CA GLU A 144 9.23 18.55 -53.55
C GLU A 144 9.83 19.04 -52.20
N PRO A 145 9.28 20.14 -51.63
CA PRO A 145 9.76 20.68 -50.37
C PRO A 145 9.60 19.69 -49.24
N GLY A 146 10.61 19.62 -48.36
CA GLY A 146 10.63 18.73 -47.21
C GLY A 146 12.02 18.30 -46.82
N THR A 147 12.09 17.36 -45.87
CA THR A 147 13.34 16.80 -45.39
C THR A 147 13.25 15.29 -45.28
N LYS A 148 14.30 14.61 -45.75
CA LYS A 148 14.49 13.18 -45.58
C LYS A 148 15.75 12.94 -44.75
N VAL A 149 15.62 12.31 -43.61
CA VAL A 149 16.72 11.87 -42.75
C VAL A 149 16.87 10.35 -42.88
N THR A 150 18.04 9.92 -43.32
CA THR A 150 18.42 8.50 -43.38
C THR A 150 19.51 8.24 -42.36
N ALA A 151 19.29 7.30 -41.44
CA ALA A 151 20.21 6.97 -40.38
C ALA A 151 20.56 5.47 -40.38
N GLU A 152 21.84 5.13 -40.56
CA GLU A 152 22.32 3.75 -40.49
C GLU A 152 22.54 3.37 -39.03
N LEU A 153 21.88 2.30 -38.58
CA LEU A 153 21.97 1.81 -37.21
C LEU A 153 23.33 1.21 -36.91
N ASP A 154 23.78 1.32 -35.68
CA ASP A 154 24.96 0.59 -35.23
C ASP A 154 24.65 -0.91 -35.03
N ASN A 155 25.65 -1.75 -35.03
CA ASN A 155 25.50 -3.22 -34.96
C ASN A 155 24.96 -3.72 -33.61
N LYS A 156 24.84 -2.84 -32.63
CA LYS A 156 24.37 -3.18 -31.26
C LYS A 156 22.92 -2.83 -31.04
N THR A 157 22.34 -1.98 -31.91
CA THR A 157 20.99 -1.45 -31.76
C THR A 157 20.00 -2.24 -32.62
N THR A 158 18.98 -2.78 -32.01
CA THR A 158 17.87 -3.44 -32.70
C THR A 158 16.59 -2.67 -32.39
N LEU A 159 16.00 -2.07 -33.43
CA LEU A 159 14.70 -1.40 -33.32
C LEU A 159 13.62 -2.28 -33.94
N THR A 160 12.50 -2.42 -33.25
CA THR A 160 11.35 -3.17 -33.75
C THR A 160 10.20 -2.24 -34.07
N ILE A 161 9.42 -2.56 -35.11
CA ILE A 161 8.24 -1.76 -35.49
C ILE A 161 7.22 -1.67 -34.34
N PRO A 162 6.85 -2.77 -33.64
CA PRO A 162 5.95 -2.69 -32.49
C PRO A 162 6.51 -1.83 -31.35
N GLY A 163 7.82 -1.94 -31.08
CA GLY A 163 8.48 -1.11 -30.07
C GLY A 163 8.45 0.38 -30.42
N ALA A 164 8.70 0.71 -31.69
CA ALA A 164 8.62 2.09 -32.20
C ALA A 164 7.18 2.64 -32.08
N ILE A 165 6.18 1.88 -32.46
CA ILE A 165 4.75 2.30 -32.35
C ILE A 165 4.39 2.50 -30.88
N SER A 166 4.74 1.58 -29.99
CA SER A 166 4.47 1.69 -28.56
C SER A 166 5.13 2.92 -27.94
N TYR A 167 6.42 3.16 -28.24
CA TYR A 167 7.16 4.32 -27.74
C TYR A 167 6.61 5.64 -28.27
N LEU A 168 6.27 5.69 -29.56
CA LEU A 168 5.82 6.93 -30.23
C LEU A 168 4.36 7.27 -29.95
N SER A 169 3.53 6.29 -29.62
CA SER A 169 2.09 6.47 -29.41
C SER A 169 1.73 7.66 -28.50
N PRO A 170 2.33 7.86 -27.32
CA PRO A 170 2.02 9.01 -26.46
C PRO A 170 2.32 10.38 -27.12
N TYR A 171 3.26 10.42 -28.06
CA TYR A 171 3.71 11.67 -28.69
C TYR A 171 2.94 12.01 -29.95
N VAL A 172 2.57 11.01 -30.75
CA VAL A 172 2.04 11.25 -32.12
C VAL A 172 0.56 10.93 -32.28
N LYS A 173 -0.05 10.19 -31.36
CA LYS A 173 -1.44 9.69 -31.45
C LYS A 173 -2.45 10.76 -31.88
N TYR A 174 -2.30 11.99 -31.39
CA TYR A 174 -3.26 13.08 -31.59
C TYR A 174 -2.83 14.11 -32.63
N LEU A 175 -1.67 13.91 -33.28
CA LEU A 175 -1.23 14.81 -34.33
C LEU A 175 -2.28 14.92 -35.45
N GLN A 176 -2.54 16.14 -35.91
CA GLN A 176 -3.47 16.41 -37.03
C GLN A 176 -2.86 16.11 -38.40
N VAL A 177 -1.57 15.78 -38.43
CA VAL A 177 -0.83 15.37 -39.61
C VAL A 177 -0.71 13.86 -39.59
N PRO A 178 -1.00 13.17 -40.73
CA PRO A 178 -0.79 11.73 -40.79
C PRO A 178 0.70 11.37 -40.61
N VAL A 179 0.96 10.49 -39.69
CA VAL A 179 2.27 9.88 -39.43
C VAL A 179 2.16 8.38 -39.69
N TYR A 180 2.97 7.90 -40.60
CA TYR A 180 3.02 6.48 -40.95
C TYR A 180 4.32 5.85 -40.45
N ILE A 181 4.23 4.68 -39.83
CA ILE A 181 5.37 3.85 -39.50
C ILE A 181 5.26 2.54 -40.29
N ASN A 182 6.18 2.33 -41.22
CA ASN A 182 6.17 1.21 -42.17
C ASN A 182 4.79 1.03 -42.85
N GLY A 183 4.14 2.16 -43.23
CA GLY A 183 2.83 2.18 -43.86
C GLY A 183 1.62 2.13 -42.92
N GLN A 184 1.81 1.91 -41.63
CA GLN A 184 0.74 1.94 -40.62
C GLN A 184 0.51 3.36 -40.12
N LEU A 185 -0.71 3.87 -40.20
CA LEU A 185 -1.11 5.17 -39.63
C LEU A 185 -1.11 5.07 -38.08
N VAL A 186 -0.40 5.96 -37.40
CA VAL A 186 -0.24 5.97 -35.93
C VAL A 186 -0.70 7.28 -35.29
N SER A 187 -1.23 8.20 -36.08
CA SER A 187 -1.69 9.53 -35.65
C SER A 187 -3.18 9.74 -35.96
N GLN A 188 -3.63 10.97 -35.82
CA GLN A 188 -4.97 11.47 -36.15
C GLN A 188 -6.12 10.92 -35.31
N ALA A 189 -5.81 10.34 -34.14
CA ALA A 189 -6.84 10.05 -33.14
C ALA A 189 -7.39 11.37 -32.55
N THR A 190 -8.63 11.32 -32.09
CA THR A 190 -9.27 12.44 -31.41
C THR A 190 -9.47 12.09 -29.96
N TYR A 191 -9.05 12.97 -29.02
CA TYR A 191 -9.29 12.78 -27.59
C TYR A 191 -10.65 13.34 -27.15
N THR A 192 -11.25 14.20 -27.98
CA THR A 192 -12.60 14.75 -27.72
C THR A 192 -13.68 13.69 -27.90
N ASP A 193 -13.52 12.75 -28.85
CA ASP A 193 -14.49 11.66 -29.07
C ASP A 193 -14.49 10.66 -27.93
N GLU A 194 -13.32 10.39 -27.33
CA GLU A 194 -13.21 9.57 -26.12
C GLU A 194 -13.92 10.25 -24.93
N ALA A 195 -14.06 11.57 -24.97
CA ALA A 195 -14.70 12.39 -23.94
C ALA A 195 -16.20 12.65 -24.20
N GLN A 196 -16.74 12.29 -25.34
CA GLN A 196 -18.16 12.54 -25.62
C GLN A 196 -19.06 11.61 -24.81
N VAL A 197 -19.90 12.21 -23.95
CA VAL A 197 -21.04 11.53 -23.37
C VAL A 197 -22.16 11.58 -24.39
N LYS A 198 -22.66 10.42 -24.85
CA LYS A 198 -23.81 10.38 -25.73
C LYS A 198 -25.00 11.08 -25.07
N GLU A 199 -25.76 11.90 -25.80
CA GLU A 199 -26.87 12.67 -25.28
C GLU A 199 -27.89 11.80 -24.54
N ASP A 200 -28.18 10.59 -25.02
CA ASP A 200 -29.10 9.63 -24.38
C ASP A 200 -28.65 9.18 -22.98
N ASN A 201 -27.38 9.32 -22.66
CA ASN A 201 -26.77 8.94 -21.38
C ASN A 201 -26.42 10.13 -20.49
N LEU A 202 -26.79 11.34 -20.87
CA LEU A 202 -26.48 12.55 -20.12
C LEU A 202 -27.43 12.71 -18.92
N LEU A 203 -26.85 12.94 -17.73
CA LEU A 203 -27.58 13.29 -16.51
C LEU A 203 -27.61 14.81 -16.32
N HIS A 204 -26.45 15.45 -16.49
CA HIS A 204 -26.28 16.90 -16.31
C HIS A 204 -25.24 17.46 -17.26
N SER A 205 -25.46 18.68 -17.75
CA SER A 205 -24.50 19.42 -18.56
C SER A 205 -24.57 20.90 -18.22
N GLU A 206 -23.45 21.50 -17.95
CA GLU A 206 -23.33 22.90 -17.62
C GLU A 206 -22.08 23.52 -18.23
N HIS A 207 -22.19 24.80 -18.67
CA HIS A 207 -21.08 25.58 -19.19
C HIS A 207 -20.88 26.85 -18.34
N LEU A 208 -19.66 27.03 -17.82
CA LEU A 208 -19.31 28.08 -16.88
C LEU A 208 -18.10 28.86 -17.37
N ILE A 209 -18.00 30.13 -17.03
CA ILE A 209 -16.78 30.92 -17.15
C ILE A 209 -16.12 30.92 -15.77
N VAL A 210 -14.89 30.42 -15.70
CA VAL A 210 -14.15 30.22 -14.44
C VAL A 210 -12.92 31.12 -14.38
N HIS A 211 -12.68 31.67 -13.21
CA HIS A 211 -11.47 32.42 -12.89
C HIS A 211 -10.67 31.68 -11.82
N THR A 212 -9.35 31.62 -11.96
CA THR A 212 -8.50 31.13 -10.87
C THR A 212 -8.55 32.08 -9.66
N GLY A 213 -8.22 31.61 -8.49
CA GLY A 213 -8.29 32.38 -7.24
C GLY A 213 -7.47 33.67 -7.28
N ASP A 214 -6.34 33.70 -7.98
CA ASP A 214 -5.49 34.85 -8.21
C ASP A 214 -5.94 35.69 -9.44
N ARG A 215 -6.99 35.28 -10.13
CA ARG A 215 -7.53 35.88 -11.35
C ARG A 215 -6.53 35.99 -12.52
N SER A 216 -5.40 35.29 -12.45
CA SER A 216 -4.41 35.28 -13.52
C SER A 216 -4.86 34.48 -14.75
N VAL A 217 -5.80 33.54 -14.56
CA VAL A 217 -6.32 32.71 -15.64
C VAL A 217 -7.84 32.71 -15.64
N THR A 218 -8.41 32.82 -16.84
CA THR A 218 -9.86 32.69 -17.10
C THR A 218 -10.07 31.65 -18.20
N PHE A 219 -11.10 30.82 -18.09
CA PHE A 219 -11.40 29.79 -19.07
C PHE A 219 -12.88 29.42 -19.11
N GLY A 220 -13.32 28.87 -20.24
CA GLY A 220 -14.61 28.19 -20.33
C GLY A 220 -14.52 26.78 -19.81
N LEU A 221 -15.43 26.37 -18.94
CA LEU A 221 -15.52 25.04 -18.36
C LEU A 221 -16.87 24.41 -18.73
N THR A 222 -16.85 23.33 -19.45
CA THR A 222 -18.04 22.50 -19.72
C THR A 222 -17.96 21.24 -18.86
N ILE A 223 -18.94 21.05 -18.00
CA ILE A 223 -19.08 19.85 -17.16
C ILE A 223 -20.18 18.98 -17.76
N LYS A 224 -19.88 17.70 -17.96
CA LYS A 224 -20.86 16.69 -18.37
C LYS A 224 -20.83 15.53 -17.40
N ILE A 225 -21.99 15.11 -16.94
CA ILE A 225 -22.15 13.98 -16.02
C ILE A 225 -23.12 12.98 -16.65
N ASN A 226 -22.72 11.73 -16.75
CA ASN A 226 -23.57 10.68 -17.30
C ASN A 226 -24.43 10.00 -16.22
N LYS A 227 -25.39 9.16 -16.65
CA LYS A 227 -26.28 8.39 -15.75
C LYS A 227 -25.55 7.38 -14.87
N GLN A 228 -24.29 7.03 -15.18
CA GLN A 228 -23.41 6.19 -14.36
C GLN A 228 -22.54 7.00 -13.38
N ASN A 229 -22.87 8.30 -13.19
CA ASN A 229 -22.16 9.22 -12.31
C ASN A 229 -20.69 9.48 -12.72
N LEU A 230 -20.33 9.22 -13.97
CA LEU A 230 -19.01 9.55 -14.51
C LEU A 230 -18.97 11.02 -14.89
N VAL A 231 -17.98 11.73 -14.39
CA VAL A 231 -17.74 13.14 -14.68
C VAL A 231 -16.75 13.28 -15.83
N LYS A 232 -17.10 14.14 -16.79
CA LYS A 232 -16.21 14.61 -17.85
C LYS A 232 -16.20 16.12 -17.86
N ILE A 233 -15.01 16.71 -18.04
CA ILE A 233 -14.85 18.16 -18.18
C ILE A 233 -14.10 18.47 -19.47
N PHE A 234 -14.52 19.55 -20.09
CA PHE A 234 -13.87 20.14 -21.25
C PHE A 234 -13.60 21.63 -20.94
N ILE A 235 -12.36 22.06 -21.18
CA ILE A 235 -11.93 23.43 -20.91
C ILE A 235 -11.44 24.04 -22.23
N ASP A 236 -11.99 25.18 -22.56
CA ASP A 236 -11.64 25.96 -23.78
C ASP A 236 -11.42 27.44 -23.45
N LYS A 237 -11.06 28.21 -24.45
CA LYS A 237 -10.91 29.67 -24.36
C LYS A 237 -10.06 30.13 -23.17
N VAL A 238 -8.93 29.44 -22.96
CA VAL A 238 -8.02 29.76 -21.85
C VAL A 238 -7.36 31.14 -22.12
N ILE A 239 -7.43 32.03 -21.14
CA ILE A 239 -6.80 33.35 -21.15
C ILE A 239 -5.86 33.42 -19.94
N LYS A 240 -4.57 33.67 -20.18
CA LYS A 240 -3.53 33.87 -19.17
C LYS A 240 -3.08 35.34 -19.20
N ASP A 241 -3.20 36.05 -18.10
CA ASP A 241 -2.76 37.45 -17.95
C ASP A 241 -3.29 38.36 -19.09
N GLY A 242 -4.55 38.13 -19.53
CA GLY A 242 -5.19 38.87 -20.60
C GLY A 242 -4.83 38.42 -22.03
N GLN A 243 -3.96 37.40 -22.17
CA GLN A 243 -3.58 36.84 -23.48
C GLN A 243 -4.24 35.48 -23.70
N ALA A 244 -4.81 35.28 -24.90
CA ALA A 244 -5.40 34.00 -25.28
C ALA A 244 -4.31 32.91 -25.39
N VAL A 245 -4.57 31.77 -24.80
CA VAL A 245 -3.75 30.54 -24.90
C VAL A 245 -4.45 29.59 -25.85
N ASN A 246 -3.80 29.22 -26.95
CA ASN A 246 -4.35 28.27 -27.90
C ASN A 246 -4.35 26.85 -27.32
N GLY A 247 -5.45 26.14 -27.58
CA GLY A 247 -5.64 24.74 -27.18
C GLY A 247 -6.84 24.54 -26.27
N ASP A 248 -6.96 23.34 -25.74
CA ASP A 248 -8.05 22.87 -24.91
C ASP A 248 -7.61 21.77 -23.93
N ILE A 249 -8.51 21.43 -23.02
CA ILE A 249 -8.27 20.37 -22.03
C ILE A 249 -9.50 19.47 -22.00
N SER A 250 -9.28 18.15 -22.11
CA SER A 250 -10.33 17.15 -22.01
C SER A 250 -9.97 16.12 -20.96
N LEU A 251 -10.72 16.08 -19.87
CA LEU A 251 -10.48 15.18 -18.74
C LEU A 251 -11.74 14.40 -18.37
N SER A 252 -11.53 13.18 -17.88
CA SER A 252 -12.60 12.33 -17.35
C SER A 252 -12.18 11.72 -16.04
N GLN A 253 -13.13 11.52 -15.17
CA GLN A 253 -12.90 10.83 -13.91
C GLN A 253 -12.55 9.37 -14.15
N GLY A 254 -11.48 8.86 -13.51
CA GLY A 254 -11.06 7.47 -13.59
C GLY A 254 -10.22 7.09 -14.81
N LEU A 255 -9.82 8.02 -15.69
CA LEU A 255 -8.95 7.74 -16.85
C LEU A 255 -7.45 7.65 -16.52
N GLY A 256 -7.06 7.63 -15.27
CA GLY A 256 -5.65 7.55 -14.87
C GLY A 256 -4.96 8.93 -14.85
N GLY A 257 -3.76 9.04 -15.44
CA GLY A 257 -2.96 10.25 -15.40
C GLY A 257 -3.38 11.31 -16.44
N ILE A 258 -2.90 12.53 -16.23
CA ILE A 258 -3.05 13.63 -17.19
C ILE A 258 -1.80 13.68 -18.05
N TYR A 259 -1.98 13.84 -19.36
CA TYR A 259 -0.88 13.93 -20.32
C TYR A 259 -0.89 15.29 -21.05
N GLY A 260 0.26 15.96 -21.03
CA GLY A 260 0.43 17.27 -21.66
C GLY A 260 0.78 17.16 -23.14
N LEU A 261 0.08 17.94 -23.97
CA LEU A 261 0.36 18.10 -25.39
C LEU A 261 0.65 19.58 -25.68
N ARG A 262 1.39 19.84 -26.74
CA ARG A 262 1.52 21.17 -27.33
C ARG A 262 1.29 21.05 -28.83
N ASN A 263 0.28 21.76 -29.32
CA ASN A 263 -0.17 21.63 -30.72
C ASN A 263 -0.37 20.16 -31.13
N TYR A 264 -1.06 19.39 -30.27
CA TYR A 264 -1.34 17.97 -30.45
C TYR A 264 -0.13 17.02 -30.37
N PHE A 265 1.09 17.54 -30.26
CA PHE A 265 2.29 16.73 -30.02
C PHE A 265 2.44 16.43 -28.53
N GLY A 266 2.59 15.15 -28.19
CA GLY A 266 2.77 14.71 -26.82
C GLY A 266 4.09 15.20 -26.21
N LEU A 267 4.04 15.65 -24.96
CA LEU A 267 5.20 16.12 -24.24
C LEU A 267 5.57 15.17 -23.11
N ALA A 268 4.78 15.18 -22.04
CA ALA A 268 5.04 14.41 -20.83
C ALA A 268 3.78 14.31 -19.94
N PRO A 269 3.75 13.40 -18.96
CA PRO A 269 2.73 13.40 -17.91
C PRO A 269 2.71 14.71 -17.11
N VAL A 270 1.51 15.13 -16.71
CA VAL A 270 1.30 16.30 -15.85
C VAL A 270 0.94 15.82 -14.45
N PRO A 271 1.84 15.88 -13.47
CA PRO A 271 1.60 15.38 -12.13
C PRO A 271 0.73 16.36 -11.32
N VAL A 272 -0.57 16.31 -11.52
CA VAL A 272 -1.53 17.10 -10.74
C VAL A 272 -2.29 16.20 -9.78
N GLY A 273 -2.18 16.47 -8.49
CA GLY A 273 -2.85 15.73 -7.43
C GLY A 273 -4.27 16.24 -7.16
N GLY A 274 -5.20 16.05 -8.08
CA GLY A 274 -6.60 16.40 -7.90
C GLY A 274 -7.35 15.47 -6.94
N SER A 275 -8.53 15.90 -6.51
CA SER A 275 -9.40 15.10 -5.64
C SER A 275 -10.38 14.22 -6.42
N PHE A 276 -10.73 14.65 -7.63
CA PHE A 276 -11.67 13.94 -8.47
C PHE A 276 -11.05 12.81 -9.31
N ASN A 277 -9.72 12.60 -9.17
CA ASN A 277 -9.00 11.62 -9.97
C ASN A 277 -9.27 11.78 -11.47
N LEU A 278 -9.13 13.02 -11.95
CA LEU A 278 -9.30 13.37 -13.35
C LEU A 278 -8.05 12.95 -14.13
N GLY A 279 -8.25 12.28 -15.23
CA GLY A 279 -7.22 11.92 -16.19
C GLY A 279 -7.63 12.30 -17.60
N GLY A 280 -6.67 12.34 -18.51
CA GLY A 280 -6.91 12.70 -19.91
C GLY A 280 -5.84 13.60 -20.50
N VAL A 281 -6.23 14.55 -21.32
CA VAL A 281 -5.33 15.34 -22.16
C VAL A 281 -5.42 16.84 -21.85
N VAL A 282 -4.26 17.49 -21.75
CA VAL A 282 -4.09 18.94 -21.67
C VAL A 282 -3.28 19.38 -22.88
N ASN A 283 -3.93 19.93 -23.90
CA ASN A 283 -3.29 20.42 -25.10
C ASN A 283 -3.25 21.96 -25.11
N LEU A 284 -2.15 22.54 -24.65
CA LEU A 284 -2.00 23.98 -24.53
C LEU A 284 -0.66 24.46 -25.15
N SER A 285 -0.72 25.55 -25.93
CA SER A 285 0.46 26.11 -26.60
C SER A 285 1.57 26.61 -25.68
N VAL A 286 1.25 26.88 -24.41
CA VAL A 286 2.17 27.40 -23.38
C VAL A 286 2.90 26.30 -22.61
N LEU A 287 2.65 25.04 -22.90
CA LEU A 287 3.35 23.95 -22.21
C LEU A 287 4.78 23.80 -22.74
N HIS A 288 5.73 23.73 -21.82
CA HIS A 288 7.15 23.57 -22.11
C HIS A 288 7.69 22.30 -21.45
N PRO A 289 8.31 21.39 -22.21
CA PRO A 289 9.04 20.27 -21.64
C PRO A 289 10.36 20.71 -21.01
N THR A 290 10.91 19.90 -20.12
CA THR A 290 12.30 19.99 -19.65
C THR A 290 13.28 19.62 -20.79
N ALA A 291 14.57 19.88 -20.59
CA ALA A 291 15.60 19.59 -21.59
C ALA A 291 15.64 18.10 -22.00
N GLY A 292 15.49 17.17 -21.05
CA GLY A 292 15.36 15.73 -21.31
C GLY A 292 14.04 15.28 -21.88
N ARG A 293 13.04 16.17 -21.94
CA ARG A 293 11.67 15.93 -22.48
C ARG A 293 10.88 14.80 -21.80
N GLU A 294 11.31 14.41 -20.61
CA GLU A 294 10.61 13.37 -19.79
C GLU A 294 9.59 13.98 -18.83
N ALA A 295 9.68 15.27 -18.60
CA ALA A 295 8.79 16.01 -17.73
C ALA A 295 8.45 17.38 -18.34
N LEU A 296 7.39 18.01 -17.83
CA LEU A 296 7.09 19.40 -18.08
C LEU A 296 7.89 20.32 -17.14
N SER A 297 8.10 21.55 -17.59
CA SER A 297 8.66 22.60 -16.74
C SER A 297 7.74 22.84 -15.55
N ARG A 298 8.33 23.23 -14.40
CA ARG A 298 7.58 23.55 -13.19
C ARG A 298 6.50 24.62 -13.43
N GLU A 299 6.82 25.62 -14.22
CA GLU A 299 5.86 26.67 -14.58
C GLU A 299 4.65 26.11 -15.35
N SER A 300 4.87 25.17 -16.28
CA SER A 300 3.79 24.49 -17.01
C SER A 300 2.92 23.65 -16.09
N ILE A 301 3.53 22.90 -15.17
CA ILE A 301 2.81 22.09 -14.18
C ILE A 301 1.98 22.98 -13.24
N ASP A 302 2.56 24.06 -12.72
CA ASP A 302 1.88 25.00 -11.83
C ASP A 302 0.69 25.69 -12.56
N PHE A 303 0.87 26.04 -13.84
CA PHE A 303 -0.18 26.64 -14.65
C PHE A 303 -1.37 25.68 -14.84
N VAL A 304 -1.11 24.44 -15.24
CA VAL A 304 -2.15 23.41 -15.41
C VAL A 304 -2.81 23.11 -14.08
N SER A 305 -2.04 23.01 -13.00
CA SER A 305 -2.58 22.74 -11.65
C SER A 305 -3.57 23.82 -11.20
N LYS A 306 -3.29 25.10 -11.45
CA LYS A 306 -4.21 26.21 -11.18
C LYS A 306 -5.55 26.05 -11.91
N ILE A 307 -5.50 25.69 -13.17
CA ILE A 307 -6.70 25.47 -14.01
C ILE A 307 -7.51 24.30 -13.45
N ILE A 308 -6.84 23.16 -13.18
CA ILE A 308 -7.51 21.95 -12.70
C ILE A 308 -8.13 22.17 -11.31
N TYR A 309 -7.42 22.80 -10.38
CA TYR A 309 -7.96 23.09 -9.05
C TYR A 309 -9.16 24.05 -9.11
N ALA A 310 -9.14 25.05 -10.01
CA ALA A 310 -10.27 25.94 -10.22
C ALA A 310 -11.45 25.20 -10.86
N ALA A 311 -11.18 24.27 -11.78
CA ALA A 311 -12.22 23.43 -12.37
C ALA A 311 -12.82 22.46 -11.34
N GLU A 312 -12.00 21.82 -10.49
CA GLU A 312 -12.47 20.97 -9.38
C GLU A 312 -13.31 21.75 -8.36
N TYR A 313 -12.96 23.02 -8.12
CA TYR A 313 -13.73 23.88 -7.23
C TYR A 313 -15.15 24.08 -7.76
N MET A 314 -15.29 24.43 -9.02
CA MET A 314 -16.61 24.63 -9.68
C MET A 314 -17.36 23.30 -9.86
N LEU A 315 -16.63 22.24 -10.22
CA LEU A 315 -17.22 20.90 -10.31
C LEU A 315 -17.82 20.45 -8.99
N ALA A 316 -17.18 20.73 -7.87
CA ALA A 316 -17.70 20.41 -6.55
C ALA A 316 -18.98 21.19 -6.23
N ASP A 317 -19.05 22.47 -6.61
CA ASP A 317 -20.27 23.26 -6.45
C ASP A 317 -21.44 22.67 -7.26
N VAL A 318 -21.20 22.33 -8.52
CA VAL A 318 -22.22 21.70 -9.40
C VAL A 318 -22.70 20.37 -8.80
N ILE A 319 -21.79 19.50 -8.38
CA ILE A 319 -22.14 18.18 -7.82
C ILE A 319 -22.89 18.31 -6.49
N SER A 320 -22.62 19.35 -5.71
CA SER A 320 -23.25 19.53 -4.38
C SER A 320 -24.77 19.63 -4.45
N ASP A 321 -25.31 20.11 -5.56
CA ASP A 321 -26.75 20.25 -5.80
C ASP A 321 -27.39 19.01 -6.45
N LEU A 322 -26.58 18.01 -6.84
CA LEU A 322 -27.03 16.80 -7.50
C LEU A 322 -27.08 15.61 -6.52
N GLU A 323 -28.09 14.77 -6.64
CA GLU A 323 -28.26 13.56 -5.81
C GLU A 323 -27.09 12.57 -5.96
N MET A 324 -26.41 12.59 -7.10
CA MET A 324 -25.22 11.76 -7.34
C MET A 324 -24.04 12.10 -6.42
N GLY A 325 -24.01 13.31 -5.86
CA GLY A 325 -22.96 13.73 -4.93
C GLY A 325 -22.80 12.79 -3.72
N ASP A 326 -23.89 12.13 -3.31
CA ASP A 326 -23.83 11.12 -2.25
C ASP A 326 -22.91 9.94 -2.56
N GLN A 327 -22.78 9.56 -3.83
CA GLN A 327 -22.03 8.37 -4.24
C GLN A 327 -20.73 8.68 -5.01
N ASN A 328 -20.49 9.93 -5.39
CA ASN A 328 -19.30 10.29 -6.14
C ASN A 328 -18.05 10.34 -5.24
N SER A 329 -17.14 9.38 -5.39
CA SER A 329 -15.93 9.24 -4.57
C SER A 329 -14.98 10.44 -4.68
N GLY A 330 -14.87 11.06 -5.87
CA GLY A 330 -14.07 12.26 -6.09
C GLY A 330 -14.61 13.46 -5.32
N PHE A 331 -15.91 13.65 -5.33
CA PHE A 331 -16.59 14.70 -4.60
C PHE A 331 -16.43 14.54 -3.09
N LEU A 332 -16.63 13.30 -2.57
CA LEU A 332 -16.39 13.01 -1.15
C LEU A 332 -14.94 13.28 -0.75
N SER A 333 -13.98 12.87 -1.59
CA SER A 333 -12.56 13.13 -1.37
C SER A 333 -12.25 14.63 -1.39
N TYR A 334 -12.85 15.37 -2.31
CA TYR A 334 -12.70 16.82 -2.41
C TYR A 334 -13.16 17.53 -1.13
N ILE A 335 -14.38 17.26 -0.67
CA ILE A 335 -14.91 17.86 0.56
C ILE A 335 -14.01 17.55 1.76
N ALA A 336 -13.59 16.29 1.90
CA ALA A 336 -12.77 15.86 3.05
C ALA A 336 -11.37 16.48 3.06
N LYS A 337 -10.77 16.75 1.86
CA LYS A 337 -9.47 17.40 1.72
C LYS A 337 -9.55 18.91 1.90
N THR A 338 -10.55 19.55 1.31
CA THR A 338 -10.66 21.02 1.31
C THR A 338 -11.36 21.59 2.54
N GLY A 339 -12.10 20.75 3.28
CA GLY A 339 -12.91 21.18 4.42
C GLY A 339 -14.18 21.95 4.04
N ARG A 340 -14.60 21.91 2.76
CA ARG A 340 -15.83 22.57 2.28
C ARG A 340 -17.07 21.74 2.64
N TYR A 341 -17.26 21.50 3.93
CA TYR A 341 -18.35 20.65 4.41
C TYR A 341 -19.76 21.20 4.12
N GLU A 342 -19.90 22.49 3.82
CA GLU A 342 -21.13 23.12 3.39
C GLU A 342 -21.71 22.53 2.09
N LEU A 343 -20.85 21.89 1.28
CA LEU A 343 -21.25 21.21 0.05
C LEU A 343 -21.90 19.85 0.29
N ALA A 344 -21.86 19.34 1.52
CA ALA A 344 -22.33 18.00 1.85
C ALA A 344 -23.86 17.85 1.95
N LYS A 345 -24.64 18.83 1.48
CA LYS A 345 -26.11 18.89 1.61
C LYS A 345 -26.82 17.61 1.19
N LYS A 346 -26.41 17.00 0.08
CA LYS A 346 -27.04 15.80 -0.51
C LYS A 346 -26.42 14.48 -0.01
N ILE A 347 -25.35 14.53 0.79
CA ILE A 347 -24.76 13.33 1.38
C ILE A 347 -25.73 12.73 2.40
N LYS A 348 -25.95 11.42 2.29
CA LYS A 348 -26.97 10.70 3.07
C LYS A 348 -26.35 10.01 4.29
N ILE A 349 -27.14 9.94 5.35
CA ILE A 349 -26.86 9.24 6.59
C ILE A 349 -28.04 8.34 6.96
N ILE A 350 -27.77 7.25 7.66
CA ILE A 350 -28.84 6.34 8.12
C ILE A 350 -29.47 6.93 9.39
N VAL A 351 -30.79 6.94 9.46
CA VAL A 351 -31.59 7.49 10.56
C VAL A 351 -32.42 6.39 11.22
N TYR A 352 -32.30 6.29 12.52
CA TYR A 352 -33.16 5.42 13.36
C TYR A 352 -34.17 6.21 14.17
N PRO A 353 -35.33 5.62 14.46
CA PRO A 353 -35.83 4.33 13.99
C PRO A 353 -36.20 4.36 12.51
N GLY A 354 -36.36 3.21 11.87
CA GLY A 354 -36.81 3.07 10.49
C GLY A 354 -35.71 2.76 9.46
N GLN A 355 -34.45 3.04 9.77
CA GLN A 355 -33.28 2.80 8.86
C GLN A 355 -33.40 3.55 7.52
N GLU A 356 -34.03 4.68 7.51
CA GLU A 356 -34.15 5.56 6.34
C GLU A 356 -32.82 6.26 6.06
N ARG A 357 -32.60 6.67 4.82
CA ARG A 357 -31.46 7.49 4.44
C ARG A 357 -31.87 8.91 4.20
N TRP A 358 -31.47 9.80 5.09
CA TRP A 358 -31.74 11.24 4.95
C TRP A 358 -30.51 11.97 4.49
N SER A 359 -30.70 13.00 3.65
CA SER A 359 -29.62 13.93 3.29
C SER A 359 -29.31 14.87 4.47
N MET A 360 -28.10 15.43 4.49
CA MET A 360 -27.72 16.41 5.51
C MET A 360 -28.61 17.63 5.52
N GLU A 361 -29.16 18.02 4.37
CA GLU A 361 -30.13 19.09 4.23
C GLU A 361 -31.49 18.76 4.91
N GLN A 362 -31.96 17.52 4.71
CA GLN A 362 -33.19 17.04 5.38
C GLN A 362 -33.03 17.02 6.90
N ILE A 363 -31.86 16.61 7.41
CA ILE A 363 -31.55 16.65 8.84
C ILE A 363 -31.66 18.08 9.35
N GLN A 364 -31.02 19.03 8.68
CA GLN A 364 -31.04 20.43 9.09
C GLN A 364 -32.46 21.00 9.15
N GLN A 365 -33.34 20.60 8.24
CA GLN A 365 -34.76 21.00 8.23
C GLN A 365 -35.54 20.36 9.39
N THR A 366 -35.17 19.17 9.82
CA THR A 366 -35.89 18.38 10.83
C THR A 366 -35.53 18.77 12.28
N LEU A 367 -34.39 19.45 12.49
CA LEU A 367 -33.89 19.85 13.83
C LEU A 367 -34.88 20.66 14.68
N HIS A 368 -35.83 21.32 14.06
CA HIS A 368 -36.76 22.23 14.79
C HIS A 368 -37.93 21.53 15.48
N GLY A 369 -38.05 20.22 15.45
CA GLY A 369 -39.24 19.54 15.97
C GLY A 369 -39.02 18.30 16.84
N ARG A 370 -37.81 17.70 16.84
CA ARG A 370 -37.51 16.47 17.56
C ARG A 370 -36.09 16.47 18.11
N ASN A 371 -35.84 15.63 19.11
CA ASN A 371 -34.51 15.38 19.59
C ASN A 371 -33.71 14.58 18.54
N VAL A 372 -32.54 15.08 18.15
CA VAL A 372 -31.63 14.44 17.16
C VAL A 372 -30.28 14.29 17.79
N VAL A 373 -29.73 13.08 17.74
CA VAL A 373 -28.37 12.73 18.21
C VAL A 373 -27.66 11.94 17.15
N TYR A 374 -26.33 11.92 17.18
CA TYR A 374 -25.56 11.04 16.27
C TYR A 374 -24.73 10.03 17.04
N TYR A 375 -24.49 8.90 16.40
CA TYR A 375 -23.64 7.83 16.94
C TYR A 375 -22.58 7.44 15.92
N ALA A 376 -21.32 7.50 16.34
CA ALA A 376 -20.16 7.20 15.50
C ALA A 376 -19.70 5.74 15.60
N GLY A 377 -20.31 4.94 16.48
CA GLY A 377 -20.02 3.52 16.67
C GLY A 377 -20.88 2.59 15.81
N ARG A 378 -20.77 1.28 16.08
CA ARG A 378 -21.50 0.21 15.37
C ARG A 378 -22.45 -0.60 16.28
N GLU A 379 -22.43 -0.31 17.57
CA GLU A 379 -23.10 -1.12 18.55
C GLU A 379 -24.62 -1.07 18.41
N GLN A 380 -25.22 -2.21 18.05
CA GLN A 380 -26.66 -2.30 17.80
C GLN A 380 -27.51 -1.99 19.00
N SER A 381 -27.08 -2.36 20.20
CA SER A 381 -27.78 -2.08 21.44
C SER A 381 -27.86 -0.57 21.73
N THR A 382 -26.76 0.16 21.43
CA THR A 382 -26.74 1.63 21.51
C THR A 382 -27.68 2.25 20.49
N ILE A 383 -27.68 1.74 19.26
CA ILE A 383 -28.60 2.23 18.21
C ILE A 383 -30.06 2.06 18.63
N LEU A 384 -30.43 0.87 19.11
CA LEU A 384 -31.80 0.58 19.54
C LEU A 384 -32.22 1.35 20.79
N GLN A 385 -31.28 1.63 21.69
CA GLN A 385 -31.58 2.39 22.92
C GLN A 385 -31.83 3.86 22.63
N PHE A 386 -31.01 4.47 21.79
CA PHE A 386 -31.06 5.92 21.52
C PHE A 386 -31.91 6.27 20.29
N GLY A 387 -32.06 5.38 19.32
CA GLY A 387 -32.91 5.55 18.14
C GLY A 387 -34.34 5.04 18.41
N ASN A 388 -35.24 5.89 18.90
CA ASN A 388 -36.62 5.54 19.31
C ASN A 388 -37.65 6.56 18.80
N GLU A 389 -38.91 6.40 19.18
CA GLU A 389 -40.02 7.28 18.74
C GLU A 389 -39.82 8.76 19.12
N ASN A 390 -39.06 9.05 20.17
CA ASN A 390 -38.84 10.41 20.69
C ASN A 390 -37.51 11.03 20.18
N THR A 391 -36.58 10.21 19.70
CA THR A 391 -35.22 10.65 19.33
C THR A 391 -34.80 10.01 18.01
N TYR A 392 -34.40 10.83 17.05
CA TYR A 392 -33.71 10.35 15.86
C TYR A 392 -32.24 10.15 16.14
N LEU A 393 -31.75 8.94 15.93
CA LEU A 393 -30.32 8.64 15.98
C LEU A 393 -29.77 8.56 14.57
N LEU A 394 -28.75 9.38 14.29
CA LEU A 394 -28.03 9.44 13.04
C LEU A 394 -26.80 8.51 13.14
N GLN A 395 -26.80 7.41 12.41
CA GLN A 395 -25.65 6.49 12.41
C GLN A 395 -24.60 6.95 11.40
N VAL A 396 -23.46 7.38 11.91
CA VAL A 396 -22.34 7.83 11.09
C VAL A 396 -21.71 6.64 10.36
N SER A 397 -21.39 6.83 9.08
CA SER A 397 -20.67 5.83 8.26
C SER A 397 -19.34 5.46 8.91
N GLN A 398 -18.92 4.22 8.72
CA GLN A 398 -17.60 3.78 9.16
C GLN A 398 -16.51 4.06 8.11
N ASP A 399 -16.90 4.30 6.86
CA ASP A 399 -16.00 4.44 5.74
C ASP A 399 -15.58 5.90 5.51
N ASN A 400 -14.28 6.13 5.43
CA ASN A 400 -13.75 7.42 5.00
C ASN A 400 -13.77 7.49 3.45
N PRO A 401 -13.94 8.68 2.88
CA PRO A 401 -14.04 10.01 3.51
C PRO A 401 -15.42 10.38 4.05
N ARG A 402 -16.47 9.58 3.79
CA ARG A 402 -17.86 9.85 4.19
C ARG A 402 -17.98 10.08 5.71
N ARG A 403 -17.34 9.24 6.51
CA ARG A 403 -17.30 9.36 7.97
C ARG A 403 -16.86 10.75 8.41
N LYS A 404 -15.72 11.20 7.92
CA LYS A 404 -15.16 12.53 8.25
C LYS A 404 -16.14 13.65 7.89
N ILE A 405 -16.72 13.58 6.70
CA ILE A 405 -17.66 14.60 6.20
C ILE A 405 -18.92 14.66 7.08
N GLN A 406 -19.51 13.50 7.38
CA GLN A 406 -20.71 13.42 8.23
C GLN A 406 -20.41 13.98 9.62
N LEU A 407 -19.31 13.57 10.27
CA LEU A 407 -18.94 14.06 11.59
C LEU A 407 -18.76 15.57 11.62
N GLU A 408 -18.02 16.14 10.67
CA GLU A 408 -17.78 17.58 10.65
C GLU A 408 -19.05 18.39 10.33
N TYR A 409 -19.93 17.84 9.48
CA TYR A 409 -21.23 18.48 9.21
C TYR A 409 -22.15 18.46 10.43
N LEU A 410 -22.24 17.32 11.13
CA LEU A 410 -23.08 17.17 12.32
C LEU A 410 -22.57 18.02 13.48
N LYS A 411 -21.26 18.13 13.68
CA LYS A 411 -20.65 19.05 14.65
C LYS A 411 -21.02 20.51 14.36
N LYS A 412 -21.00 20.90 13.09
CA LYS A 412 -21.37 22.27 12.66
C LYS A 412 -22.84 22.58 12.94
N LEU A 413 -23.71 21.58 12.94
CA LEU A 413 -25.10 21.68 13.33
C LEU A 413 -25.34 21.62 14.85
N ASN A 414 -24.25 21.47 15.66
CA ASN A 414 -24.31 21.30 17.11
C ASN A 414 -25.19 20.13 17.57
N ILE A 415 -25.21 19.03 16.79
CA ILE A 415 -25.92 17.81 17.19
C ILE A 415 -25.05 17.06 18.19
N GLU A 416 -25.70 16.58 19.27
CA GLU A 416 -25.01 15.88 20.36
C GLU A 416 -24.58 14.47 19.95
N GLU A 417 -23.34 14.07 20.34
CA GLU A 417 -22.81 12.73 20.12
C GLU A 417 -23.22 11.78 21.23
N VAL A 418 -23.78 10.65 20.86
CA VAL A 418 -23.99 9.53 21.79
C VAL A 418 -22.62 8.85 22.02
N PRO A 419 -22.13 8.82 23.27
CA PRO A 419 -20.81 8.25 23.54
C PRO A 419 -20.82 6.72 23.34
N ASP A 420 -19.75 6.23 22.71
CA ASP A 420 -19.53 4.80 22.49
C ASP A 420 -18.98 4.14 23.76
N LYS A 421 -19.85 3.95 24.76
CA LYS A 421 -19.51 3.37 26.06
C LYS A 421 -20.25 2.06 26.27
N VAL A 422 -19.50 1.10 26.83
CA VAL A 422 -20.09 -0.16 27.27
C VAL A 422 -21.05 0.10 28.42
N PHE A 423 -22.25 -0.47 28.35
CA PHE A 423 -23.23 -0.42 29.43
C PHE A 423 -23.92 -1.78 29.59
N ILE A 424 -24.48 -1.98 30.74
CA ILE A 424 -25.25 -3.19 31.09
C ILE A 424 -26.71 -2.96 30.66
N ILE A 425 -27.18 -3.80 29.73
CA ILE A 425 -28.53 -3.71 29.17
C ILE A 425 -29.52 -4.33 30.14
N LYS A 426 -29.21 -5.53 30.68
CA LYS A 426 -30.07 -6.25 31.63
C LYS A 426 -29.21 -7.11 32.55
N GLU A 427 -29.48 -7.07 33.84
CA GLU A 427 -28.96 -8.01 34.84
C GLU A 427 -29.92 -9.18 35.04
N TYR A 428 -29.40 -10.40 35.16
CA TYR A 428 -30.17 -11.60 35.42
C TYR A 428 -30.02 -12.03 36.89
N THR A 429 -31.16 -12.34 37.51
CA THR A 429 -31.20 -12.90 38.88
C THR A 429 -30.84 -14.39 38.84
N VAL A 430 -30.39 -14.96 39.97
CA VAL A 430 -30.00 -16.37 40.06
C VAL A 430 -31.13 -17.31 39.60
N ASN A 431 -32.40 -16.94 39.82
CA ASN A 431 -33.57 -17.73 39.43
C ASN A 431 -33.84 -17.75 37.92
N GLU A 432 -33.23 -16.81 37.15
CA GLU A 432 -33.34 -16.70 35.69
C GLU A 432 -32.21 -17.43 34.99
N LEU A 433 -31.26 -18.02 35.74
CA LEU A 433 -30.08 -18.69 35.20
C LEU A 433 -30.33 -20.18 35.05
N ASN A 434 -29.76 -20.75 33.97
CA ASN A 434 -29.72 -22.18 33.77
C ASN A 434 -28.52 -22.85 34.50
N ILE A 435 -28.46 -24.18 34.50
CA ILE A 435 -27.45 -24.96 35.25
C ILE A 435 -26.02 -24.65 34.71
N SER A 436 -25.83 -24.48 33.40
CA SER A 436 -24.53 -24.20 32.82
C SER A 436 -24.02 -22.80 33.22
N GLU A 437 -24.94 -21.82 33.29
CA GLU A 437 -24.61 -20.45 33.75
C GLU A 437 -24.28 -20.42 35.24
N LEU A 438 -25.05 -21.13 36.09
CA LEU A 438 -24.76 -21.27 37.53
C LEU A 438 -23.39 -21.93 37.75
N THR A 439 -23.09 -22.97 36.98
CA THR A 439 -21.80 -23.66 37.06
C THR A 439 -20.65 -22.76 36.63
N LEU A 440 -20.87 -21.95 35.55
CA LEU A 440 -19.90 -20.95 35.10
C LEU A 440 -19.60 -19.93 36.23
N LEU A 441 -20.65 -19.37 36.86
CA LEU A 441 -20.47 -18.44 37.99
C LEU A 441 -19.67 -19.06 39.14
N LEU A 442 -20.05 -20.26 39.58
CA LEU A 442 -19.36 -20.97 40.66
C LEU A 442 -17.88 -21.21 40.29
N ARG A 443 -17.61 -21.63 39.07
CA ARG A 443 -16.26 -21.92 38.61
C ARG A 443 -15.39 -20.66 38.52
N ILE A 444 -15.95 -19.56 38.00
CA ILE A 444 -15.24 -18.27 37.95
C ILE A 444 -14.97 -17.79 39.39
N THR A 445 -15.93 -17.87 40.31
CA THR A 445 -15.76 -17.50 41.70
C THR A 445 -14.63 -18.27 42.36
N ASN A 446 -14.59 -19.62 42.19
CA ASN A 446 -13.53 -20.45 42.75
C ASN A 446 -12.16 -20.06 42.19
N ILE A 447 -12.04 -19.83 40.85
CA ILE A 447 -10.80 -19.39 40.20
C ILE A 447 -10.32 -18.04 40.76
N LEU A 448 -11.24 -17.08 40.95
CA LEU A 448 -10.88 -15.77 41.53
C LEU A 448 -10.42 -15.87 42.97
N ASN A 449 -11.08 -16.72 43.79
CA ASN A 449 -10.72 -16.90 45.19
C ASN A 449 -9.43 -17.71 45.38
N GLU A 450 -9.28 -18.81 44.64
CA GLU A 450 -8.18 -19.78 44.84
C GLU A 450 -6.91 -19.38 44.04
N ASP A 451 -7.08 -19.01 42.77
CA ASP A 451 -5.95 -18.71 41.88
C ASP A 451 -5.48 -17.24 42.00
N TYR A 452 -6.42 -16.31 42.26
CA TYR A 452 -6.13 -14.88 42.30
C TYR A 452 -6.30 -14.21 43.68
N LEU A 453 -6.75 -14.94 44.69
CA LEU A 453 -6.93 -14.48 46.08
C LEU A 453 -7.84 -13.22 46.21
N ILE A 454 -8.86 -13.11 45.36
CA ILE A 454 -9.84 -12.03 45.42
C ILE A 454 -11.12 -12.58 46.05
N ALA A 455 -11.36 -12.28 47.35
CA ALA A 455 -12.49 -12.82 48.09
C ALA A 455 -13.81 -12.05 47.90
N ASP A 456 -13.75 -10.73 47.79
CA ASP A 456 -14.96 -9.87 47.74
C ASP A 456 -15.40 -9.59 46.30
N THR A 457 -15.81 -10.64 45.61
CA THR A 457 -16.30 -10.56 44.23
C THR A 457 -17.78 -10.97 44.11
N LYS A 458 -18.53 -10.24 43.31
CA LYS A 458 -19.88 -10.62 42.91
C LYS A 458 -19.92 -10.81 41.39
N ILE A 459 -20.23 -12.02 40.95
CA ILE A 459 -20.33 -12.37 39.56
C ILE A 459 -21.81 -12.34 39.13
N ILE A 460 -22.12 -11.63 38.07
CA ILE A 460 -23.48 -11.39 37.61
C ILE A 460 -23.54 -11.71 36.12
N ILE A 461 -24.48 -12.55 35.72
CA ILE A 461 -24.79 -12.73 34.28
C ILE A 461 -25.64 -11.55 33.85
N ALA A 462 -25.29 -10.94 32.74
CA ALA A 462 -25.96 -9.77 32.19
C ALA A 462 -25.94 -9.76 30.67
N ASP A 463 -26.84 -9.02 30.04
CA ASP A 463 -26.68 -8.61 28.67
C ASP A 463 -25.87 -7.32 28.64
N ILE A 464 -24.79 -7.33 27.89
CA ILE A 464 -23.83 -6.21 27.83
C ILE A 464 -23.76 -5.70 26.40
N SER A 465 -23.71 -4.39 26.23
CA SER A 465 -23.51 -3.75 24.91
C SER A 465 -22.11 -4.03 24.34
N HIS A 466 -21.91 -3.74 23.05
CA HIS A 466 -20.62 -3.82 22.37
C HIS A 466 -20.04 -5.25 22.26
N SER A 467 -20.89 -6.27 22.43
CA SER A 467 -20.48 -7.69 22.38
C SER A 467 -19.27 -8.01 23.27
N VAL A 468 -19.03 -7.22 24.30
CA VAL A 468 -17.93 -7.42 25.23
C VAL A 468 -18.27 -8.58 26.15
N PRO A 469 -17.38 -9.57 26.34
CA PRO A 469 -17.69 -10.75 27.13
C PRO A 469 -17.87 -10.46 28.62
N SER A 470 -17.33 -9.33 29.09
CA SER A 470 -17.46 -8.97 30.53
C SER A 470 -17.20 -7.49 30.78
N VAL A 471 -17.76 -6.98 31.89
CA VAL A 471 -17.47 -5.67 32.48
C VAL A 471 -17.11 -5.87 33.95
N VAL A 472 -16.14 -5.12 34.46
CA VAL A 472 -15.73 -5.15 35.86
C VAL A 472 -15.87 -3.75 36.45
N GLU A 473 -16.64 -3.64 37.53
CA GLU A 473 -16.88 -2.38 38.25
C GLU A 473 -16.66 -2.59 39.74
N LYS A 474 -15.98 -1.67 40.40
CA LYS A 474 -15.93 -1.65 41.86
C LYS A 474 -17.08 -0.80 42.39
N LYS A 475 -18.02 -1.44 43.11
CA LYS A 475 -19.11 -0.76 43.83
C LYS A 475 -18.88 -0.93 45.31
N ASN A 476 -18.57 0.16 46.01
CA ASN A 476 -18.16 0.16 47.40
C ASN A 476 -16.87 -0.71 47.60
N GLU A 477 -16.89 -1.71 48.48
CA GLU A 477 -15.81 -2.66 48.74
C GLU A 477 -15.84 -3.89 47.81
N THR A 478 -16.98 -4.13 47.13
CA THR A 478 -17.20 -5.33 46.29
C THR A 478 -16.81 -5.10 44.86
N VAL A 479 -16.09 -6.03 44.24
CA VAL A 479 -15.79 -6.05 42.80
C VAL A 479 -16.89 -6.81 42.08
N ASN A 480 -17.74 -6.08 41.35
CA ASN A 480 -18.77 -6.68 40.52
C ASN A 480 -18.22 -7.04 39.14
N ILE A 481 -18.34 -8.28 38.73
CA ILE A 481 -17.94 -8.81 37.44
C ILE A 481 -19.19 -9.24 36.68
N TYR A 482 -19.50 -8.50 35.65
CA TYR A 482 -20.63 -8.80 34.76
C TYR A 482 -20.14 -9.66 33.60
N ILE A 483 -20.77 -10.82 33.42
CA ILE A 483 -20.48 -11.78 32.34
C ILE A 483 -21.61 -11.67 31.31
N ALA A 484 -21.25 -11.39 30.07
CA ALA A 484 -22.22 -11.16 29.01
C ALA A 484 -22.87 -12.44 28.50
N ARG A 485 -24.16 -12.66 28.85
CA ARG A 485 -24.95 -13.77 28.32
C ARG A 485 -25.01 -13.75 26.79
N ASN A 486 -25.14 -12.56 26.21
CA ASN A 486 -25.24 -12.31 24.78
C ASN A 486 -23.90 -12.34 24.04
N SER A 487 -22.79 -12.53 24.71
CA SER A 487 -21.47 -12.65 24.07
C SER A 487 -21.24 -14.04 23.49
N GLY A 488 -20.79 -14.12 22.22
CA GLY A 488 -20.43 -15.38 21.57
C GLY A 488 -19.38 -16.18 22.34
N ALA A 489 -18.39 -15.53 22.93
CA ALA A 489 -17.35 -16.18 23.75
C ALA A 489 -17.95 -16.87 24.99
N VAL A 490 -18.88 -16.23 25.67
CA VAL A 490 -19.57 -16.81 26.84
C VAL A 490 -20.48 -17.96 26.42
N GLN A 491 -21.24 -17.79 25.34
CA GLN A 491 -22.10 -18.84 24.80
C GLN A 491 -21.31 -20.10 24.41
N GLN A 492 -20.12 -19.94 23.85
CA GLN A 492 -19.23 -21.06 23.54
C GLN A 492 -18.79 -21.80 24.79
N VAL A 493 -18.39 -21.08 25.83
CA VAL A 493 -18.02 -21.69 27.12
C VAL A 493 -19.22 -22.45 27.71
N LEU A 494 -20.42 -21.88 27.66
CA LEU A 494 -21.64 -22.52 28.14
C LEU A 494 -22.00 -23.77 27.31
N GLN A 495 -21.76 -23.75 26.01
CA GLN A 495 -22.01 -24.91 25.14
C GLN A 495 -21.06 -26.06 25.43
N ILE A 496 -19.78 -25.79 25.76
CA ILE A 496 -18.80 -26.81 26.16
C ILE A 496 -19.28 -27.52 27.44
N TYR A 497 -19.95 -26.83 28.35
CA TYR A 497 -20.56 -27.46 29.53
C TYR A 497 -21.47 -28.63 29.15
N THR A 498 -22.30 -28.49 28.13
CA THR A 498 -23.28 -29.49 27.73
C THR A 498 -22.72 -30.61 26.83
N THR A 499 -21.66 -30.31 26.08
CA THR A 499 -21.12 -31.23 25.04
C THR A 499 -19.84 -31.94 25.46
N GLU A 500 -18.97 -31.27 26.24
CA GLU A 500 -17.63 -31.75 26.58
C GLU A 500 -17.24 -31.33 28.01
N TRP A 501 -17.98 -31.84 28.98
CA TRP A 501 -17.81 -31.50 30.42
C TRP A 501 -16.35 -31.54 30.88
N ALA A 502 -15.56 -32.54 30.46
CA ALA A 502 -14.17 -32.69 30.86
C ALA A 502 -13.27 -31.49 30.45
N LEU A 503 -13.66 -30.76 29.40
CA LEU A 503 -12.93 -29.59 28.92
C LEU A 503 -13.42 -28.29 29.56
N PHE A 504 -14.64 -28.26 30.07
CA PHE A 504 -15.27 -27.06 30.61
C PHE A 504 -14.42 -26.30 31.60
N ALA A 505 -13.83 -27.02 32.56
CA ALA A 505 -13.00 -26.42 33.60
C ALA A 505 -11.77 -25.67 33.03
N SER A 506 -11.12 -26.25 32.02
CA SER A 506 -9.97 -25.63 31.35
C SER A 506 -10.40 -24.41 30.55
N PHE A 507 -11.52 -24.49 29.81
CA PHE A 507 -12.05 -23.36 29.05
C PHE A 507 -12.48 -22.20 29.95
N VAL A 508 -13.11 -22.46 31.10
CA VAL A 508 -13.43 -21.40 32.06
C VAL A 508 -12.17 -20.75 32.60
N LYS A 509 -11.13 -21.55 32.91
CA LYS A 509 -9.84 -21.01 33.36
C LYS A 509 -9.20 -20.13 32.30
N ASP A 510 -9.21 -20.55 31.04
CA ASP A 510 -8.72 -19.74 29.91
C ASP A 510 -9.59 -18.50 29.67
N PHE A 511 -10.90 -18.60 29.83
CA PHE A 511 -11.80 -17.46 29.77
C PHE A 511 -11.48 -16.43 30.85
N VAL A 512 -11.32 -16.85 32.11
CA VAL A 512 -10.92 -15.94 33.19
C VAL A 512 -9.58 -15.30 32.91
N ARG A 513 -8.60 -16.07 32.48
CA ARG A 513 -7.25 -15.59 32.19
C ARG A 513 -7.22 -14.60 31.01
N ASN A 514 -7.92 -14.89 29.93
CA ASN A 514 -7.82 -14.14 28.68
C ASN A 514 -8.77 -12.94 28.61
N TYR A 515 -9.96 -13.05 29.20
CA TYR A 515 -10.99 -12.01 29.07
C TYR A 515 -11.28 -11.24 30.35
N LEU A 516 -11.08 -11.85 31.51
CA LEU A 516 -11.41 -11.21 32.81
C LEU A 516 -10.20 -10.60 33.48
N TYR A 517 -9.05 -11.27 33.47
CA TYR A 517 -7.90 -10.89 34.29
C TYR A 517 -7.45 -9.44 34.08
N GLN A 518 -7.35 -8.97 32.86
CA GLN A 518 -6.94 -7.59 32.57
C GLN A 518 -7.87 -6.55 33.23
N LYS A 519 -9.14 -6.89 33.34
CA LYS A 519 -10.16 -5.97 33.87
C LYS A 519 -10.18 -5.92 35.39
N PHE A 520 -9.77 -7.01 36.05
CA PHE A 520 -9.71 -7.07 37.51
C PHE A 520 -8.31 -7.11 38.10
N SER A 521 -7.25 -7.17 37.30
CA SER A 521 -5.85 -7.26 37.72
C SER A 521 -5.45 -6.19 38.75
N GLN A 522 -6.03 -5.01 38.66
CA GLN A 522 -5.83 -3.92 39.60
C GLN A 522 -6.28 -4.25 41.04
N TYR A 523 -7.18 -5.23 41.20
CA TYR A 523 -7.70 -5.68 42.50
C TYR A 523 -6.98 -6.90 43.06
N VAL A 524 -6.06 -7.49 42.28
CA VAL A 524 -5.24 -8.64 42.74
C VAL A 524 -4.19 -8.19 43.76
N PRO A 525 -4.01 -8.90 44.88
CA PRO A 525 -3.01 -8.55 45.89
C PRO A 525 -1.58 -8.50 45.28
N SER A 526 -0.76 -7.54 45.77
CA SER A 526 0.56 -7.26 45.22
C SER A 526 1.51 -8.46 45.26
N SER A 527 1.37 -9.33 46.26
CA SER A 527 2.16 -10.56 46.41
C SER A 527 1.91 -11.59 45.33
N THR A 528 0.66 -11.65 44.83
CA THR A 528 0.25 -12.56 43.74
C THR A 528 0.54 -11.95 42.41
N LYS A 529 0.57 -10.62 42.30
CA LYS A 529 0.68 -9.84 41.09
C LYS A 529 2.05 -9.91 40.44
N GLN A 530 3.14 -9.91 41.22
CA GLN A 530 4.51 -9.82 40.68
C GLN A 530 4.91 -10.99 39.75
N GLY A 531 4.48 -12.23 40.09
CA GLY A 531 4.75 -13.40 39.25
C GLY A 531 3.79 -13.51 38.04
N ALA A 532 2.51 -13.23 38.30
CA ALA A 532 1.47 -13.31 37.27
C ALA A 532 1.58 -12.19 36.23
N ASP A 533 1.89 -10.94 36.65
CA ASP A 533 2.00 -9.80 35.73
C ASP A 533 3.22 -9.90 34.81
N ALA A 534 4.38 -10.38 35.31
CA ALA A 534 5.57 -10.55 34.49
C ALA A 534 5.32 -11.59 33.37
N LEU A 535 4.75 -12.74 33.72
CA LEU A 535 4.41 -13.77 32.72
C LEU A 535 3.29 -13.34 31.80
N GLN A 536 2.34 -12.58 32.31
CA GLN A 536 1.18 -12.16 31.55
C GLN A 536 1.45 -10.94 30.68
N GLN A 537 2.28 -9.98 31.07
CA GLN A 537 2.75 -8.92 30.17
C GLN A 537 3.54 -9.49 28.99
N ILE A 538 4.30 -10.54 29.22
CA ILE A 538 4.99 -11.27 28.17
C ILE A 538 3.97 -11.94 27.21
N LEU A 539 2.95 -12.61 27.75
CA LEU A 539 1.93 -13.30 26.97
C LEU A 539 0.92 -12.35 26.29
N MET A 540 0.74 -11.15 26.82
CA MET A 540 -0.21 -10.15 26.30
C MET A 540 0.38 -9.24 25.25
N LYS A 541 1.66 -8.89 25.33
CA LYS A 541 2.38 -8.27 24.19
C LYS A 541 2.20 -9.11 22.93
N ASN A 542 2.11 -10.42 23.08
CA ASN A 542 1.86 -11.34 21.98
C ASN A 542 0.47 -11.16 21.34
N LYS A 543 -0.56 -10.82 22.13
CA LYS A 543 -1.94 -10.73 21.63
C LYS A 543 -2.22 -9.53 20.72
N GLU A 544 -1.53 -8.41 20.93
CA GLU A 544 -1.72 -7.21 20.09
C GLU A 544 -1.08 -7.37 18.70
N LEU A 545 -0.01 -8.14 18.61
CA LEU A 545 0.68 -8.46 17.36
C LEU A 545 -0.05 -9.52 16.51
N TYR A 546 -0.84 -10.40 17.12
CA TYR A 546 -1.64 -11.42 16.44
C TYR A 546 -2.76 -10.87 15.54
N LYS A 547 -3.06 -9.60 15.60
CA LYS A 547 -4.04 -8.98 14.70
C LYS A 547 -3.59 -8.89 13.24
N TYR A 548 -2.32 -9.14 12.96
CA TYR A 548 -1.74 -8.91 11.63
C TYR A 548 -1.11 -10.13 10.96
N GLU A 549 -0.88 -11.23 11.65
CA GLU A 549 -0.35 -12.46 11.05
C GLU A 549 -1.16 -13.69 11.45
N TYR A 550 -1.44 -14.53 10.45
CA TYR A 550 -2.10 -15.84 10.61
C TYR A 550 -1.19 -16.79 11.42
N SER A 551 -1.21 -16.69 12.74
CA SER A 551 -0.57 -17.66 13.62
C SER A 551 -1.56 -18.72 14.07
N GLU A 552 -1.06 -19.88 14.49
CA GLU A 552 -1.88 -21.04 14.90
C GLU A 552 -2.87 -20.75 16.05
N MET A 553 -2.60 -19.73 16.89
CA MET A 553 -3.57 -19.26 17.88
C MET A 553 -4.67 -18.41 17.25
N GLY A 554 -4.36 -17.63 16.21
CA GLY A 554 -5.37 -16.97 15.39
C GLY A 554 -6.26 -17.97 14.65
N GLU A 555 -5.77 -19.15 14.32
CA GLU A 555 -6.57 -20.23 13.76
C GLU A 555 -7.59 -20.79 14.74
N VAL A 556 -7.26 -20.93 16.02
CA VAL A 556 -8.23 -21.34 17.05
C VAL A 556 -9.26 -20.24 17.30
N GLU A 557 -8.86 -18.99 17.32
CA GLU A 557 -9.75 -17.84 17.47
C GLU A 557 -10.60 -17.63 16.21
N ALA A 558 -10.07 -17.88 15.02
CA ALA A 558 -10.79 -17.92 13.76
C ALA A 558 -11.81 -19.06 13.73
N LEU A 559 -11.41 -20.27 14.15
CA LEU A 559 -12.31 -21.43 14.29
C LEU A 559 -13.46 -21.17 15.25
N LEU A 560 -13.18 -20.50 16.38
CA LEU A 560 -14.21 -20.12 17.34
C LEU A 560 -15.11 -19.02 16.77
N SER A 561 -14.59 -18.13 15.94
CA SER A 561 -15.36 -17.12 15.23
C SER A 561 -16.25 -17.71 14.14
N GLU A 562 -15.75 -18.66 13.36
CA GLU A 562 -16.50 -19.43 12.36
C GLU A 562 -17.63 -20.24 13.02
N PHE A 563 -17.34 -20.83 14.18
CA PHE A 563 -18.35 -21.51 14.97
C PHE A 563 -19.44 -20.56 15.51
N ALA A 564 -19.03 -19.41 16.05
CA ALA A 564 -19.96 -18.38 16.52
C ALA A 564 -20.83 -17.82 15.38
N ALA A 565 -20.31 -17.74 14.16
CA ALA A 565 -21.03 -17.39 12.95
C ALA A 565 -21.96 -18.51 12.45
N GLY A 566 -21.86 -19.72 13.00
CA GLY A 566 -22.63 -20.88 12.56
C GLY A 566 -22.13 -21.54 11.28
N GLU A 567 -20.93 -21.20 10.85
CA GLU A 567 -20.31 -21.70 9.62
C GLU A 567 -19.76 -23.12 9.78
N ILE A 568 -19.31 -23.47 10.98
CA ILE A 568 -18.79 -24.81 11.32
C ILE A 568 -19.44 -25.34 12.60
N GLY A 569 -19.58 -26.67 12.72
CA GLY A 569 -20.12 -27.32 13.90
C GLY A 569 -19.09 -27.53 15.01
N LEU A 570 -19.54 -27.66 16.27
CA LEU A 570 -18.68 -27.86 17.44
C LEU A 570 -17.74 -29.06 17.30
N ALA A 571 -18.21 -30.18 16.72
CA ALA A 571 -17.40 -31.38 16.47
C ALA A 571 -16.23 -31.07 15.51
N GLU A 572 -16.43 -30.19 14.54
CA GLU A 572 -15.40 -29.77 13.61
C GLU A 572 -14.41 -28.79 14.26
N VAL A 573 -14.88 -27.89 15.11
CA VAL A 573 -14.00 -27.04 15.95
C VAL A 573 -13.11 -27.88 16.82
N ILE A 574 -13.65 -28.84 17.55
CA ILE A 574 -12.88 -29.75 18.41
C ILE A 574 -11.87 -30.56 17.58
N LYS A 575 -12.27 -31.06 16.43
CA LYS A 575 -11.36 -31.82 15.54
C LYS A 575 -10.24 -30.92 15.01
N LYS A 576 -10.53 -29.73 14.51
CA LYS A 576 -9.55 -28.77 14.00
C LYS A 576 -8.66 -28.23 15.12
N SER A 577 -9.21 -27.87 16.28
CA SER A 577 -8.44 -27.38 17.43
C SER A 577 -7.52 -28.47 18.00
N ASN A 578 -7.98 -29.71 18.09
CA ASN A 578 -7.15 -30.86 18.47
C ASN A 578 -6.04 -31.15 17.46
N THR A 579 -6.25 -30.87 16.18
CA THR A 579 -5.22 -31.02 15.16
C THR A 579 -4.16 -29.92 15.33
N ILE A 580 -4.58 -28.68 15.56
CA ILE A 580 -3.70 -27.54 15.85
C ILE A 580 -2.92 -27.78 17.15
N THR A 581 -3.61 -28.21 18.21
CA THR A 581 -2.99 -28.52 19.51
C THR A 581 -2.06 -29.73 19.43
N ARG A 582 -2.39 -30.74 18.60
CA ARG A 582 -1.51 -31.88 18.36
C ARG A 582 -0.28 -31.55 17.55
N SER A 583 -0.36 -30.61 16.61
CA SER A 583 0.82 -30.11 15.88
C SER A 583 1.82 -29.40 16.79
N GLN A 584 1.38 -28.87 17.93
CA GLN A 584 2.20 -28.24 18.97
C GLN A 584 2.70 -29.21 20.04
N LYS A 585 2.15 -30.44 20.09
CA LYS A 585 2.53 -31.46 21.07
C LYS A 585 3.82 -32.11 20.63
N GLN A 586 4.86 -32.00 21.45
CA GLN A 586 6.13 -32.68 21.22
C GLN A 586 6.30 -33.85 22.20
N TYR A 587 6.72 -34.95 21.62
CA TYR A 587 7.14 -36.14 22.39
C TYR A 587 8.63 -36.29 22.17
N VAL A 588 9.38 -36.37 23.26
CA VAL A 588 10.79 -36.75 23.24
C VAL A 588 10.91 -38.12 23.84
N GLY A 589 11.18 -39.10 23.02
CA GLY A 589 11.46 -40.46 23.47
C GLY A 589 12.96 -40.71 23.63
N TYR A 590 13.33 -41.75 24.33
CA TYR A 590 14.72 -42.16 24.52
C TYR A 590 15.48 -42.27 23.18
N THR A 591 14.86 -42.80 22.15
CA THR A 591 15.45 -42.94 20.82
C THR A 591 15.64 -41.61 20.07
N GLN A 592 15.02 -40.54 20.55
CA GLN A 592 15.13 -39.20 19.97
C GLN A 592 16.22 -38.35 20.64
N VAL A 593 16.90 -38.89 21.66
CA VAL A 593 18.08 -38.28 22.24
C VAL A 593 19.28 -38.63 21.38
N GLY A 594 19.93 -37.62 20.81
CA GLY A 594 21.17 -37.78 20.02
C GLY A 594 22.39 -37.43 20.84
N SER A 595 23.56 -37.92 20.45
CA SER A 595 24.83 -37.44 20.96
C SER A 595 25.21 -36.15 20.20
N VAL A 596 25.66 -35.14 20.93
CA VAL A 596 26.19 -33.92 20.35
C VAL A 596 27.38 -34.26 19.42
N GLU A 597 28.22 -35.24 19.81
CA GLU A 597 29.39 -35.67 19.06
C GLU A 597 29.02 -36.35 17.71
N GLU A 598 27.92 -37.08 17.69
CA GLU A 598 27.43 -37.75 16.48
C GLU A 598 26.78 -36.75 15.48
N GLU A 599 25.98 -35.85 16.01
CA GLU A 599 25.28 -34.84 15.21
C GLU A 599 26.22 -33.69 14.77
N ILE A 600 27.27 -33.44 15.57
CA ILE A 600 28.28 -32.39 15.35
C ILE A 600 29.68 -33.01 15.39
N PRO A 601 30.10 -33.75 14.35
CA PRO A 601 31.38 -34.50 14.39
C PRO A 601 32.63 -33.64 14.61
N SER A 602 32.56 -32.34 14.38
CA SER A 602 33.70 -31.44 14.47
C SER A 602 33.40 -30.15 15.25
N ILE A 603 32.98 -30.30 16.52
CA ILE A 603 32.81 -29.15 17.46
C ILE A 603 34.08 -28.30 17.55
N VAL A 604 35.28 -28.92 17.39
CA VAL A 604 36.58 -28.24 17.40
C VAL A 604 36.83 -27.39 16.15
N GLY A 605 36.10 -27.61 15.07
CA GLY A 605 36.25 -26.92 13.76
C GLY A 605 35.08 -26.02 13.40
N VAL A 606 34.13 -25.82 14.28
CA VAL A 606 33.05 -24.87 14.05
C VAL A 606 33.63 -23.46 14.16
N GLU A 607 33.65 -22.73 13.06
CA GLU A 607 34.06 -21.32 13.03
C GLU A 607 33.13 -20.57 14.00
N VAL A 608 33.67 -20.13 15.12
CA VAL A 608 33.02 -19.13 15.96
C VAL A 608 33.14 -17.83 15.16
N PHE A 609 32.04 -17.29 14.69
CA PHE A 609 32.04 -15.98 14.06
C PHE A 609 32.61 -14.96 15.03
N GLU A 610 33.53 -14.13 14.55
CA GLU A 610 34.14 -13.08 15.36
C GLU A 610 33.03 -12.21 15.98
N ASP A 611 33.27 -11.83 17.23
CA ASP A 611 32.46 -10.84 17.93
C ASP A 611 32.27 -9.61 17.04
N LEU A 612 31.04 -9.33 16.65
CA LEU A 612 30.72 -8.17 15.79
C LEU A 612 30.85 -6.83 16.54
N GLY A 613 31.41 -6.84 17.76
CA GLY A 613 31.69 -5.63 18.52
C GLY A 613 30.44 -4.89 19.02
N ILE A 614 29.32 -5.56 19.08
CA ILE A 614 28.07 -4.99 19.66
C ILE A 614 28.14 -5.26 21.17
N ASP A 615 28.40 -4.22 21.95
CA ASP A 615 28.48 -4.28 23.40
C ASP A 615 27.22 -4.94 24.01
N GLY A 616 27.47 -5.99 24.81
CA GLY A 616 26.44 -6.69 25.57
C GLY A 616 25.80 -7.90 24.89
N PHE A 617 26.20 -8.22 23.65
CA PHE A 617 25.72 -9.42 22.95
C PHE A 617 26.79 -10.52 22.90
N ALA A 618 26.35 -11.74 23.10
CA ALA A 618 27.21 -12.91 22.98
C ALA A 618 27.59 -13.14 21.48
N PRO A 619 28.73 -13.80 21.21
CA PRO A 619 29.12 -14.17 19.86
C PRO A 619 28.05 -15.03 19.18
N LEU A 620 27.99 -14.96 17.87
CA LEU A 620 27.04 -15.75 17.07
C LEU A 620 27.16 -17.24 17.39
N PRO A 621 26.05 -17.99 17.38
CA PRO A 621 26.08 -19.41 17.61
C PRO A 621 26.82 -20.15 16.50
N PRO A 622 27.46 -21.29 16.78
CA PRO A 622 28.11 -22.10 15.77
C PRO A 622 27.09 -22.62 14.74
N ILE A 623 27.36 -22.39 13.47
CA ILE A 623 26.51 -22.83 12.35
C ILE A 623 27.04 -24.13 11.78
N ILE A 624 26.21 -25.16 11.74
CA ILE A 624 26.54 -26.46 11.18
C ILE A 624 25.83 -26.64 9.86
N ARG A 625 26.57 -26.69 8.77
CA ARG A 625 26.08 -26.81 7.41
C ARG A 625 25.79 -28.26 6.93
N ARG A 626 25.55 -29.17 7.84
CA ARG A 626 25.17 -30.55 7.50
C ARG A 626 23.82 -30.89 8.07
N GLU A 627 23.00 -31.57 7.27
CA GLU A 627 21.74 -32.13 7.74
C GLU A 627 21.98 -33.03 8.95
N THR A 628 21.49 -32.61 10.09
CA THR A 628 21.25 -33.53 11.20
C THR A 628 20.03 -34.37 10.86
N THR A 629 19.98 -35.61 11.31
CA THR A 629 18.81 -36.44 11.11
C THR A 629 17.59 -35.73 11.74
N THR A 630 16.55 -35.51 10.93
CA THR A 630 15.34 -34.73 11.30
C THR A 630 14.57 -35.28 12.51
N GLU A 631 14.97 -36.46 13.01
CA GLU A 631 14.29 -37.15 14.11
C GLU A 631 14.83 -36.82 15.51
N LYS A 632 16.03 -36.29 15.61
CA LYS A 632 16.63 -35.96 16.93
C LYS A 632 16.08 -34.63 17.45
N LYS A 633 15.39 -34.68 18.57
CA LYS A 633 14.76 -33.53 19.22
C LYS A 633 15.50 -33.05 20.47
N LEU A 634 16.35 -33.86 21.00
CA LEU A 634 17.18 -33.59 22.18
C LEU A 634 18.60 -34.05 21.88
N LEU A 635 19.59 -33.21 22.20
CA LEU A 635 21.00 -33.57 22.12
C LEU A 635 21.60 -33.58 23.52
N LYS A 636 22.45 -34.59 23.79
CA LYS A 636 23.16 -34.74 25.06
C LYS A 636 24.66 -34.92 24.78
N THR A 637 25.49 -34.38 25.65
CA THR A 637 26.94 -34.64 25.68
C THR A 637 27.41 -34.86 27.10
N ASP A 638 28.35 -35.79 27.26
CA ASP A 638 29.05 -36.03 28.51
C ASP A 638 30.37 -35.23 28.61
N LYS A 639 30.75 -34.53 27.53
CA LYS A 639 31.96 -33.72 27.44
C LYS A 639 31.66 -32.24 27.69
N SER A 640 32.68 -31.52 28.12
CA SER A 640 32.62 -30.07 28.30
C SER A 640 33.24 -29.38 27.08
N TYR A 641 32.46 -28.58 26.36
CA TYR A 641 32.88 -27.81 25.19
C TYR A 641 32.78 -26.32 25.48
N PRO A 642 33.91 -25.57 25.51
CA PRO A 642 33.86 -24.11 25.69
C PRO A 642 33.03 -23.40 24.63
N SER A 643 33.06 -23.88 23.38
CA SER A 643 32.25 -23.35 22.26
C SER A 643 30.72 -23.49 22.49
N LEU A 644 30.29 -24.37 23.36
CA LEU A 644 28.92 -24.57 23.78
C LEU A 644 28.66 -24.03 25.19
N ASN A 645 29.54 -23.19 25.73
CA ASN A 645 29.49 -22.66 27.10
C ASN A 645 29.34 -23.76 28.18
N ASN A 646 29.87 -24.93 27.90
CA ASN A 646 29.83 -26.14 28.76
C ASN A 646 28.40 -26.66 29.03
N PHE A 647 27.40 -26.29 28.29
CA PHE A 647 26.09 -26.90 28.35
C PHE A 647 26.15 -28.34 27.84
N GLN A 648 25.42 -29.22 28.52
CA GLN A 648 25.42 -30.68 28.24
C GLN A 648 24.13 -31.16 27.61
N LEU A 649 23.08 -30.33 27.60
CA LEU A 649 21.76 -30.72 27.13
C LEU A 649 21.16 -29.59 26.27
N PHE A 650 20.63 -29.94 25.10
CA PHE A 650 20.08 -29.02 24.12
C PHE A 650 18.74 -29.54 23.58
N LEU A 651 17.71 -28.70 23.52
CA LEU A 651 16.39 -29.04 23.02
C LEU A 651 16.16 -28.37 21.68
N SER A 652 15.72 -29.15 20.70
CA SER A 652 15.36 -28.64 19.36
C SER A 652 14.13 -27.74 19.40
N LEU A 653 14.19 -26.61 18.74
CA LEU A 653 13.01 -25.83 18.41
C LEU A 653 12.17 -26.55 17.35
N SER A 654 10.85 -26.24 17.30
CA SER A 654 9.98 -26.79 16.28
C SER A 654 10.44 -26.35 14.87
N GLU A 655 10.31 -27.26 13.89
CA GLU A 655 10.68 -26.97 12.49
C GLU A 655 9.98 -25.75 11.93
N LYS A 656 8.78 -25.46 12.41
CA LYS A 656 7.98 -24.34 11.93
C LYS A 656 8.62 -23.00 12.29
N ILE A 657 9.10 -22.82 13.54
CA ILE A 657 9.85 -21.61 13.94
C ILE A 657 11.10 -21.46 13.10
N PHE A 658 11.85 -22.54 13.00
CA PHE A 658 13.11 -22.52 12.28
C PHE A 658 12.95 -22.09 10.83
N LYS A 659 12.00 -22.67 10.11
CA LYS A 659 11.72 -22.34 8.70
C LYS A 659 11.28 -20.88 8.50
N SER A 660 10.54 -20.33 9.46
CA SER A 660 10.03 -18.94 9.34
C SER A 660 11.04 -17.88 9.80
N GLN A 661 12.01 -18.23 10.66
CA GLN A 661 12.87 -17.25 11.33
C GLN A 661 14.37 -17.65 11.34
N LEU A 662 14.82 -18.35 10.32
CA LEU A 662 16.22 -18.77 10.21
C LEU A 662 17.19 -17.59 10.33
N SER A 663 16.91 -16.48 9.67
CA SER A 663 17.76 -15.29 9.68
C SER A 663 17.95 -14.72 11.07
N PHE A 664 16.93 -14.72 11.91
CA PHE A 664 16.99 -14.23 13.28
C PHE A 664 18.11 -14.92 14.10
N PHE A 665 18.21 -16.26 13.97
CA PHE A 665 19.19 -17.04 14.72
C PHE A 665 20.61 -16.99 14.16
N LEU A 666 20.76 -16.46 12.94
CA LEU A 666 22.06 -16.21 12.31
C LEU A 666 22.62 -14.82 12.65
N GLU A 667 21.84 -14.00 13.36
CA GLU A 667 22.22 -12.64 13.75
C GLU A 667 22.39 -12.55 15.28
N PRO A 668 23.12 -11.56 15.80
CA PRO A 668 23.33 -11.39 17.23
C PRO A 668 22.00 -11.21 17.98
N HIS A 669 21.82 -12.00 19.03
CA HIS A 669 20.65 -11.95 19.89
C HIS A 669 21.01 -12.33 21.34
N THR A 670 20.18 -11.95 22.30
CA THR A 670 20.26 -12.39 23.69
C THR A 670 19.23 -13.46 23.96
N THR A 671 19.53 -14.39 24.88
CA THR A 671 18.62 -15.45 25.30
C THR A 671 18.37 -15.36 26.80
N LYS A 672 17.10 -15.34 27.19
CA LYS A 672 16.66 -15.39 28.56
C LYS A 672 15.69 -16.56 28.72
N VAL A 673 15.86 -17.34 29.75
CA VAL A 673 14.93 -18.39 30.13
C VAL A 673 14.25 -18.02 31.46
N ILE A 674 12.93 -18.20 31.49
CA ILE A 674 12.11 -17.98 32.67
C ILE A 674 11.26 -19.24 32.88
N TRP A 675 11.08 -19.68 34.11
CA TRP A 675 10.24 -20.83 34.39
C TRP A 675 9.40 -20.62 35.66
N SER A 676 8.22 -21.23 35.66
CA SER A 676 7.31 -21.25 36.80
C SER A 676 6.36 -22.43 36.68
N MET A 677 6.16 -23.16 37.78
CA MET A 677 5.23 -24.29 37.87
C MET A 677 5.42 -25.34 36.75
N HIS A 678 4.67 -25.25 35.68
CA HIS A 678 4.67 -26.17 34.53
C HIS A 678 5.30 -25.56 33.26
N LYS A 679 5.72 -24.29 33.31
CA LYS A 679 6.08 -23.55 32.11
C LYS A 679 7.54 -23.11 32.12
N ILE A 680 8.15 -23.25 30.96
CA ILE A 680 9.48 -22.76 30.67
C ILE A 680 9.33 -21.86 29.44
N VAL A 681 9.85 -20.63 29.50
CA VAL A 681 9.79 -19.67 28.39
C VAL A 681 11.19 -19.23 28.02
N TYR A 682 11.60 -19.51 26.82
CA TYR A 682 12.81 -18.95 26.21
C TYR A 682 12.45 -17.69 25.45
N ILE A 683 13.17 -16.61 25.71
CA ILE A 683 12.99 -15.31 25.07
C ILE A 683 14.29 -14.98 24.35
N PHE A 684 14.22 -14.91 23.05
CA PHE A 684 15.33 -14.50 22.19
C PHE A 684 15.09 -13.07 21.75
N THR A 685 15.97 -12.14 22.08
CA THR A 685 15.84 -10.73 21.72
C THR A 685 16.95 -10.36 20.74
N HIS A 686 16.59 -9.89 19.57
CA HIS A 686 17.51 -9.45 18.53
C HIS A 686 18.33 -8.23 18.99
N ALA A 687 19.53 -8.06 18.46
CA ALA A 687 20.42 -6.95 18.80
C ALA A 687 19.81 -5.57 18.55
N SER A 688 18.89 -5.46 17.59
CA SER A 688 18.14 -4.23 17.33
C SER A 688 17.11 -3.86 18.40
N ASN A 689 16.80 -4.76 19.33
CA ASN A 689 15.69 -4.68 20.32
C ASN A 689 14.27 -4.52 19.69
N LYS A 690 14.15 -4.57 18.37
CA LYS A 690 12.87 -4.43 17.64
C LYS A 690 12.15 -5.75 17.42
N LEU A 691 12.83 -6.87 17.62
CA LEU A 691 12.30 -8.19 17.35
C LEU A 691 12.66 -9.15 18.49
N SER A 692 11.67 -9.84 19.03
CA SER A 692 11.86 -10.90 20.01
C SER A 692 11.09 -12.15 19.62
N LEU A 693 11.70 -13.31 19.83
CA LEU A 693 11.08 -14.62 19.66
C LEU A 693 10.80 -15.25 21.00
N TYR A 694 9.67 -15.90 21.11
CA TYR A 694 9.28 -16.68 22.28
C TYR A 694 9.16 -18.15 21.94
N TYR A 695 9.66 -18.97 22.84
CA TYR A 695 9.49 -20.41 22.80
C TYR A 695 9.02 -20.89 24.16
N GLU A 696 7.71 -21.14 24.30
CA GLU A 696 7.09 -21.62 25.53
C GLU A 696 6.98 -23.13 25.49
N ILE A 697 7.45 -23.77 26.56
CA ILE A 697 7.30 -25.19 26.79
C ILE A 697 6.42 -25.37 28.01
N GLU A 698 5.31 -26.07 27.89
CA GLU A 698 4.45 -26.46 28.97
C GLU A 698 4.66 -27.95 29.28
N LEU A 699 5.18 -28.24 30.44
CA LEU A 699 5.47 -29.60 30.89
C LEU A 699 4.22 -30.22 31.49
N LYS A 700 4.06 -31.53 31.32
CA LYS A 700 3.03 -32.32 31.99
C LYS A 700 3.32 -32.46 33.47
N GLU A 701 4.58 -32.57 33.82
CA GLU A 701 5.08 -32.66 35.19
C GLU A 701 5.36 -31.26 35.75
N LYS A 702 5.06 -31.05 37.03
CA LYS A 702 5.32 -29.78 37.72
C LYS A 702 6.81 -29.63 38.00
N LEU A 703 7.38 -28.49 37.74
CA LEU A 703 8.80 -28.18 37.94
C LEU A 703 9.18 -28.26 39.41
N SER A 704 8.40 -27.62 40.28
CA SER A 704 8.39 -27.78 41.77
C SER A 704 7.32 -26.86 42.35
N ASP A 705 6.95 -27.06 43.61
CA ASP A 705 5.88 -26.28 44.26
C ASP A 705 6.25 -24.81 44.48
N ASP A 706 7.55 -24.48 44.62
CA ASP A 706 8.04 -23.14 44.95
C ASP A 706 8.98 -22.51 43.92
N SER A 707 9.17 -23.13 42.75
CA SER A 707 10.18 -22.66 41.80
C SER A 707 9.65 -21.71 40.76
N THR A 708 9.75 -20.45 41.06
CA THR A 708 9.78 -19.40 40.03
C THR A 708 11.25 -19.01 39.83
N GLY A 709 11.76 -19.10 38.61
CA GLY A 709 13.13 -18.81 38.29
C GLY A 709 13.31 -18.13 36.94
N GLY A 710 14.46 -17.55 36.75
CA GLY A 710 14.85 -16.94 35.49
C GLY A 710 16.36 -16.79 35.39
N LYS A 711 16.90 -16.92 34.17
CA LYS A 711 18.33 -16.84 33.90
C LYS A 711 18.59 -16.27 32.55
N ALA A 712 19.54 -15.37 32.41
CA ALA A 712 20.10 -15.02 31.12
C ALA A 712 21.04 -16.15 30.67
N LEU A 713 20.84 -16.65 29.49
CA LEU A 713 21.70 -17.65 28.87
C LEU A 713 22.67 -16.95 27.93
N PRO A 714 23.94 -17.40 27.88
CA PRO A 714 24.80 -17.03 26.77
C PRO A 714 24.14 -17.52 25.48
N THR A 715 24.33 -16.78 24.41
CA THR A 715 23.76 -17.12 23.09
C THR A 715 24.49 -18.30 22.46
N THR A 716 24.45 -19.44 23.10
CA THR A 716 25.00 -20.68 22.58
C THR A 716 23.86 -21.57 22.13
N THR A 717 23.45 -21.38 20.90
CA THR A 717 22.53 -22.28 20.21
C THR A 717 23.32 -23.06 19.15
N ILE A 718 22.93 -24.30 18.90
CA ILE A 718 23.46 -25.08 17.78
C ILE A 718 22.50 -24.86 16.62
N VAL A 719 22.99 -24.25 15.53
CA VAL A 719 22.19 -23.99 14.35
C VAL A 719 22.55 -24.99 13.27
N THR A 720 21.59 -25.74 12.76
CA THR A 720 21.72 -26.66 11.63
C THR A 720 20.85 -26.19 10.47
N ASP A 721 20.96 -26.76 9.28
CA ASP A 721 20.19 -26.36 8.11
C ASP A 721 18.66 -26.43 8.31
N ASN A 722 18.18 -27.28 9.21
CA ASN A 722 16.77 -27.51 9.43
C ASN A 722 16.30 -27.41 10.88
N ARG A 723 17.20 -27.21 11.85
CA ARG A 723 16.88 -27.14 13.28
C ARG A 723 17.78 -26.20 14.05
N ILE A 724 17.27 -25.73 15.18
CA ILE A 724 18.02 -24.99 16.17
C ILE A 724 17.87 -25.71 17.49
N PHE A 725 19.00 -25.96 18.18
CA PHE A 725 19.04 -26.56 19.50
C PHE A 725 19.41 -25.49 20.52
N ILE A 726 18.50 -25.25 21.46
CA ILE A 726 18.69 -24.29 22.53
C ILE A 726 19.28 -25.01 23.78
N PRO A 727 20.18 -24.36 24.53
CA PRO A 727 20.72 -24.95 25.74
C PRO A 727 19.67 -25.04 26.86
N ILE A 728 19.69 -26.13 27.57
CA ILE A 728 18.88 -26.36 28.78
C ILE A 728 19.78 -26.11 30.00
N THR A 729 19.33 -25.25 30.89
CA THR A 729 20.06 -24.94 32.12
C THR A 729 20.10 -26.13 33.07
N SER A 730 21.11 -26.18 33.95
CA SER A 730 21.28 -27.25 34.96
C SER A 730 20.05 -27.45 35.84
N GLU A 731 19.36 -26.35 36.17
CA GLU A 731 18.16 -26.34 36.98
C GLU A 731 16.97 -27.05 36.33
N LEU A 732 16.96 -27.04 34.99
CA LEU A 732 15.88 -27.63 34.17
C LEU A 732 16.27 -28.99 33.57
N SER A 733 17.53 -29.37 33.62
CA SER A 733 18.07 -30.58 32.97
C SER A 733 17.35 -31.85 33.38
N GLY A 734 16.99 -31.99 34.67
CA GLY A 734 16.29 -33.16 35.20
C GLY A 734 14.91 -33.42 34.55
N PHE A 735 14.25 -32.40 33.99
CA PHE A 735 12.97 -32.57 33.31
C PHE A 735 13.11 -33.10 31.87
N PHE A 736 14.30 -32.98 31.32
CA PHE A 736 14.64 -33.44 29.97
C PHE A 736 15.60 -34.64 30.00
N ASP A 737 16.03 -35.08 31.17
CA ASP A 737 16.87 -36.29 31.31
C ASP A 737 15.98 -37.55 31.21
N LEU A 738 16.21 -38.32 30.16
CA LEU A 738 15.45 -39.51 29.83
C LEU A 738 16.33 -40.75 30.09
N ALA A 739 16.13 -41.39 31.22
CA ALA A 739 16.74 -42.71 31.48
C ALA A 739 16.04 -43.81 30.69
N SER A 740 14.70 -43.74 30.55
CA SER A 740 13.86 -44.59 29.72
C SER A 740 12.46 -43.95 29.57
N GLY A 741 11.81 -44.23 28.48
CA GLY A 741 10.44 -43.75 28.24
C GLY A 741 10.32 -42.53 27.33
N THR A 742 9.19 -41.84 27.43
CA THR A 742 8.84 -40.69 26.59
C THR A 742 8.39 -39.54 27.47
N LYS A 743 8.95 -38.35 27.26
CA LYS A 743 8.45 -37.11 27.83
C LYS A 743 7.49 -36.43 26.83
N GLU A 744 6.36 -36.01 27.35
CA GLU A 744 5.33 -35.29 26.63
C GLU A 744 5.25 -33.84 27.13
N PHE A 745 5.33 -32.90 26.22
CA PHE A 745 5.17 -31.50 26.56
C PHE A 745 4.53 -30.73 25.39
N PHE A 746 3.93 -29.59 25.70
CA PHE A 746 3.37 -28.69 24.71
C PHE A 746 4.36 -27.58 24.44
N VAL A 747 4.48 -27.21 23.17
CA VAL A 747 5.37 -26.14 22.74
C VAL A 747 4.54 -25.08 22.03
N ARG A 748 4.76 -23.85 22.43
CA ARG A 748 4.23 -22.66 21.74
C ARG A 748 5.37 -21.74 21.38
N TYR A 749 5.24 -21.02 20.31
CA TYR A 749 6.21 -19.98 19.94
C TYR A 749 5.53 -18.78 19.34
N ASP A 750 6.23 -17.66 19.41
CA ASP A 750 5.73 -16.41 18.86
C ASP A 750 6.84 -15.41 18.56
N ILE A 751 6.52 -14.44 17.70
CA ILE A 751 7.40 -13.38 17.27
C ILE A 751 6.79 -12.06 17.68
N ILE A 752 7.55 -11.24 18.40
CA ILE A 752 7.15 -9.87 18.75
C ILE A 752 8.06 -8.93 17.97
N ALA A 753 7.46 -8.09 17.13
CA ALA A 753 8.13 -6.98 16.47
C ALA A 753 7.65 -5.66 17.08
N ASP A 754 8.57 -4.78 17.43
CA ASP A 754 8.25 -3.43 17.86
C ASP A 754 8.23 -2.51 16.63
N PHE A 755 7.03 -2.17 16.15
CA PHE A 755 6.81 -1.29 14.99
C PHE A 755 6.62 0.18 15.40
N SER A 756 7.01 0.58 16.61
CA SER A 756 6.73 1.92 17.14
C SER A 756 7.50 3.08 16.49
N GLU A 757 8.25 2.85 15.40
CA GLU A 757 8.96 3.90 14.66
C GLU A 757 8.79 3.80 13.15
N GLU A 758 7.55 3.86 12.65
CA GLU A 758 7.25 4.31 11.29
C GLU A 758 6.00 5.20 11.34
N VAL A 759 6.22 6.46 11.68
CA VAL A 759 5.31 7.58 11.35
C VAL A 759 6.12 8.67 10.67
#